data_d4310cf34c398f4fedc19d793e88b38f
#
_entry.id   d4310cf34c398f4fedc19d793e88b38f
#
_cell.length_a   1.000
_cell.length_b   1.000
_cell.length_c   1.000
_cell.angle_alpha   90.00
_cell.angle_beta   90.00
_cell.angle_gamma   90.00
#
_symmetry.space_group_name_H-M   'P 1'
#
loop_
_entity.id
_entity.type
_entity.pdbx_description
1 polymer ?
#
loop_
_entity_poly.entity_id
_entity_poly.type
_entity_poly.pdbx_seq_one_letter_code
_entity_poly.pdbx_strand_id
1 'polypeptide(L)'
;MSLKLPQSPLLLPVCLFTIGAVASFYFPSFSSTWVLSGIGILFLSLLVQFIPISFLNFFKTLFIYCLFIAAGFLYFKSYYSVPSNHFSKINHDTEAIKVIEIIRPIRSNSFSNSYYGWIRSWGSETVEGKILIHQASKGNTKSWQKSQKILTKATLTPIQEPLNPGQFSYKNYLANFRIAYEVKLDTTNCIPLEMEKDPSRITAETIKKVAYSKIESSPLSKTSQAMIKALVFADRDSLEGEVVENYTNAGIIHLLALSGLHVGLFVGILIVILGPLLRFRHGKLLRTLFIFSFLWGFAFLVGFPPSVTRSVTMFSFIVMGRSIHFGNNTFHYTILSFIVLILCYPPYLRSLGFQLSYLAVFGILLLHPLLQRLWSPRWWILKKYWEWTTVCLAAQFAVSPISIYYFHQFPSLFLISNLLILPIFSGFLIFCLSLFVIQMVYTIPSQLALIFDSFVTTLNASVGWIAQQEAFLYKGIYLSLETTLLLYGFLSVLVLWGYKRTYLRLLPMGIVLLTLYFQLTSEFRKNSLVNSLWILHKHQESVVIHHQGLAIKYYTSHWETTQKGIEDFSNSRLHRRVKEHPFNKSDLMESYKMLLVEQEDSLLNEHLNPDYILLREDPKINLDRLLNLYKPKILISDGSNAPWNAEFWLQTCLKKGIIFHDTRSQGALEINL
;
A
#
# COMPACT_ATOMS: atom_id res chain seq x y z
N MET A 1 -34.07 14.89 18.90
CA MET A 1 -32.93 15.76 18.66
C MET A 1 -32.41 15.56 17.23
N SER A 2 -32.41 16.61 16.41
CA SER A 2 -31.83 16.52 15.04
C SER A 2 -30.29 16.45 15.17
N LEU A 3 -29.67 15.41 14.57
CA LEU A 3 -28.21 15.39 14.43
C LEU A 3 -27.79 16.51 13.49
N LYS A 4 -26.82 17.30 13.91
CA LYS A 4 -26.15 18.24 13.01
C LYS A 4 -24.96 17.52 12.36
N LEU A 5 -24.83 17.67 11.04
CA LEU A 5 -23.63 17.20 10.33
C LEU A 5 -22.41 17.89 10.96
N PRO A 6 -21.33 17.14 11.26
CA PRO A 6 -20.09 17.76 11.71
C PRO A 6 -19.62 18.81 10.69
N GLN A 7 -19.34 20.01 11.15
CA GLN A 7 -18.94 21.11 10.29
C GLN A 7 -17.51 21.53 10.56
N SER A 8 -16.78 21.79 9.48
CA SER A 8 -15.46 22.40 9.53
C SER A 8 -15.33 23.37 8.35
N PRO A 9 -14.91 24.60 8.57
CA PRO A 9 -14.66 25.54 7.48
C PRO A 9 -13.54 25.07 6.55
N LEU A 10 -12.65 24.19 7.02
CA LEU A 10 -11.55 23.64 6.23
C LEU A 10 -11.97 22.48 5.31
N LEU A 11 -13.16 21.90 5.51
CA LEU A 11 -13.54 20.68 4.75
C LEU A 11 -13.50 20.92 3.24
N LEU A 12 -14.21 21.94 2.76
CA LEU A 12 -14.30 22.20 1.33
C LEU A 12 -12.96 22.63 0.71
N PRO A 13 -12.21 23.58 1.29
CA PRO A 13 -10.86 23.91 0.81
C PRO A 13 -9.92 22.69 0.72
N VAL A 14 -9.92 21.83 1.75
CA VAL A 14 -9.07 20.64 1.77
C VAL A 14 -9.50 19.61 0.73
N CYS A 15 -10.81 19.39 0.54
CA CYS A 15 -11.31 18.53 -0.53
C CYS A 15 -10.89 19.02 -1.91
N LEU A 16 -11.06 20.32 -2.19
CA LEU A 16 -10.68 20.93 -3.47
C LEU A 16 -9.17 20.85 -3.72
N PHE A 17 -8.36 21.16 -2.70
CA PHE A 17 -6.91 21.00 -2.75
C PHE A 17 -6.51 19.55 -3.07
N THR A 18 -7.16 18.58 -2.40
CA THR A 18 -6.91 17.15 -2.61
C THR A 18 -7.30 16.69 -4.01
N ILE A 19 -8.41 17.21 -4.56
CA ILE A 19 -8.82 16.95 -5.96
C ILE A 19 -7.74 17.45 -6.92
N GLY A 20 -7.22 18.67 -6.72
CA GLY A 20 -6.12 19.22 -7.52
C GLY A 20 -4.85 18.37 -7.42
N ALA A 21 -4.50 17.93 -6.22
CA ALA A 21 -3.37 17.04 -5.95
C ALA A 21 -3.51 15.72 -6.71
N VAL A 22 -4.67 15.08 -6.66
CA VAL A 22 -4.96 13.84 -7.38
C VAL A 22 -4.92 14.06 -8.89
N ALA A 23 -5.49 15.16 -9.40
CA ALA A 23 -5.46 15.50 -10.82
C ALA A 23 -4.03 15.62 -11.36
N SER A 24 -3.06 16.10 -10.57
CA SER A 24 -1.66 16.21 -10.98
C SER A 24 -1.01 14.85 -11.34
N PHE A 25 -1.51 13.73 -10.80
CA PHE A 25 -1.04 12.38 -11.11
C PHE A 25 -1.58 11.86 -12.44
N TYR A 26 -2.86 12.17 -12.74
CA TYR A 26 -3.50 11.70 -13.98
C TYR A 26 -3.15 12.56 -15.18
N PHE A 27 -2.77 13.82 -14.95
CA PHE A 27 -2.40 14.78 -16.00
C PHE A 27 -0.96 15.29 -15.85
N PRO A 28 0.05 14.42 -15.88
CA PRO A 28 1.46 14.84 -15.67
C PRO A 28 1.99 15.74 -16.79
N SER A 29 1.49 15.57 -18.02
CA SER A 29 1.87 16.38 -19.20
C SER A 29 1.25 17.78 -19.21
N PHE A 30 0.23 18.03 -18.37
CA PHE A 30 -0.41 19.35 -18.34
C PHE A 30 0.58 20.39 -17.81
N SER A 31 0.91 21.38 -18.64
CA SER A 31 1.94 22.38 -18.32
C SER A 31 1.52 23.23 -17.11
N SER A 32 2.46 23.43 -16.15
CA SER A 32 2.25 24.36 -15.04
C SER A 32 2.00 25.79 -15.50
N THR A 33 2.49 26.18 -16.71
CA THR A 33 2.25 27.49 -17.30
C THR A 33 0.77 27.73 -17.60
N TRP A 34 0.04 26.72 -18.10
CA TRP A 34 -1.40 26.83 -18.33
C TRP A 34 -2.19 27.01 -17.02
N VAL A 35 -1.77 26.31 -15.94
CA VAL A 35 -2.40 26.48 -14.63
C VAL A 35 -2.13 27.87 -14.07
N LEU A 36 -0.89 28.36 -14.18
CA LEU A 36 -0.51 29.72 -13.75
C LEU A 36 -1.20 30.80 -14.58
N SER A 37 -1.30 30.63 -15.90
CA SER A 37 -2.05 31.52 -16.77
C SER A 37 -3.53 31.58 -16.40
N GLY A 38 -4.14 30.41 -16.14
CA GLY A 38 -5.52 30.32 -15.66
C GLY A 38 -5.72 31.04 -14.33
N ILE A 39 -4.80 30.89 -13.38
CA ILE A 39 -4.80 31.63 -12.11
C ILE A 39 -4.65 33.13 -12.37
N GLY A 40 -3.77 33.55 -13.26
CA GLY A 40 -3.57 34.95 -13.64
C GLY A 40 -4.83 35.58 -14.24
N ILE A 41 -5.49 34.88 -15.16
CA ILE A 41 -6.77 35.33 -15.75
C ILE A 41 -7.86 35.44 -14.68
N LEU A 42 -7.93 34.42 -13.79
CA LEU A 42 -8.88 34.44 -12.69
C LEU A 42 -8.55 35.55 -11.67
N PHE A 43 -7.27 35.85 -11.42
CA PHE A 43 -6.86 36.97 -10.56
C PHE A 43 -7.21 38.32 -11.18
N LEU A 44 -7.03 38.50 -12.48
CA LEU A 44 -7.49 39.68 -13.21
C LEU A 44 -9.01 39.85 -13.10
N SER A 45 -9.77 38.75 -13.15
CA SER A 45 -11.22 38.78 -12.96
C SER A 45 -11.63 39.19 -11.53
N LEU A 46 -10.77 38.93 -10.53
CA LEU A 46 -10.96 39.41 -9.16
C LEU A 46 -10.78 40.94 -9.03
N LEU A 47 -9.87 41.54 -9.79
CA LEU A 47 -9.68 42.99 -9.78
C LEU A 47 -10.91 43.72 -10.33
N VAL A 48 -11.63 43.11 -11.28
CA VAL A 48 -12.92 43.62 -11.79
C VAL A 48 -14.03 43.54 -10.73
N GLN A 49 -13.84 42.81 -9.64
CA GLN A 49 -14.84 42.55 -8.60
C GLN A 49 -14.91 43.61 -7.49
N PHE A 50 -14.12 44.67 -7.53
CA PHE A 50 -14.35 45.84 -6.70
C PHE A 50 -15.68 46.57 -7.06
N ILE A 51 -16.35 46.10 -8.12
CA ILE A 51 -17.67 46.57 -8.54
C ILE A 51 -18.76 45.83 -7.74
N PRO A 52 -19.66 46.46 -7.02
CA PRO A 52 -20.62 45.83 -6.12
C PRO A 52 -21.85 45.29 -6.90
N ILE A 53 -21.69 44.19 -7.62
CA ILE A 53 -22.79 43.51 -8.32
C ILE A 53 -23.00 42.13 -7.69
N SER A 54 -24.22 41.85 -7.24
CA SER A 54 -24.59 40.60 -6.55
C SER A 54 -24.33 39.32 -7.41
N PHE A 55 -24.43 39.43 -8.73
CA PHE A 55 -24.13 38.38 -9.69
C PHE A 55 -22.63 37.90 -9.64
N LEU A 56 -21.73 38.82 -9.27
CA LEU A 56 -20.30 38.50 -9.15
C LEU A 56 -19.97 37.62 -7.95
N ASN A 57 -20.82 37.50 -6.95
CA ASN A 57 -20.53 36.66 -5.78
C ASN A 57 -20.42 35.16 -6.14
N PHE A 58 -21.17 34.70 -7.13
CA PHE A 58 -21.04 33.35 -7.68
C PHE A 58 -19.65 33.11 -8.29
N PHE A 59 -19.18 34.03 -9.11
CA PHE A 59 -17.85 33.93 -9.73
C PHE A 59 -16.72 34.04 -8.70
N LYS A 60 -16.87 34.83 -7.63
CA LYS A 60 -15.91 34.89 -6.52
C LYS A 60 -15.76 33.50 -5.85
N THR A 61 -16.88 32.88 -5.55
CA THR A 61 -16.89 31.56 -4.92
C THR A 61 -16.27 30.52 -5.84
N LEU A 62 -16.64 30.49 -7.11
CA LEU A 62 -16.09 29.59 -8.12
C LEU A 62 -14.57 29.80 -8.26
N PHE A 63 -14.10 31.07 -8.27
CA PHE A 63 -12.69 31.40 -8.34
C PHE A 63 -11.91 30.83 -7.15
N ILE A 64 -12.41 31.04 -5.92
CA ILE A 64 -11.77 30.51 -4.71
C ILE A 64 -11.65 28.96 -4.81
N TYR A 65 -12.68 28.29 -5.33
CA TYR A 65 -12.67 26.84 -5.51
C TYR A 65 -11.62 26.40 -6.52
N CYS A 66 -11.55 27.06 -7.67
CA CYS A 66 -10.53 26.82 -8.69
C CYS A 66 -9.12 27.09 -8.16
N LEU A 67 -8.95 28.11 -7.31
CA LEU A 67 -7.67 28.44 -6.70
C LEU A 67 -7.15 27.30 -5.80
N PHE A 68 -8.02 26.71 -4.98
CA PHE A 68 -7.62 25.57 -4.13
C PHE A 68 -7.26 24.34 -4.97
N ILE A 69 -8.01 24.06 -6.03
CA ILE A 69 -7.68 22.96 -6.96
C ILE A 69 -6.33 23.22 -7.64
N ALA A 70 -6.12 24.41 -8.14
CA ALA A 70 -4.89 24.81 -8.80
C ALA A 70 -3.69 24.78 -7.84
N ALA A 71 -3.87 25.24 -6.60
CA ALA A 71 -2.83 25.22 -5.59
C ALA A 71 -2.43 23.76 -5.26
N GLY A 72 -3.39 22.84 -5.11
CA GLY A 72 -3.13 21.42 -4.91
C GLY A 72 -2.37 20.81 -6.08
N PHE A 73 -2.82 21.08 -7.31
CA PHE A 73 -2.19 20.61 -8.53
C PHE A 73 -0.73 21.09 -8.64
N LEU A 74 -0.48 22.37 -8.50
CA LEU A 74 0.85 22.97 -8.61
C LEU A 74 1.79 22.49 -7.51
N TYR A 75 1.29 22.40 -6.27
CA TYR A 75 2.07 21.93 -5.14
C TYR A 75 2.56 20.49 -5.34
N PHE A 76 1.68 19.58 -5.73
CA PHE A 76 2.06 18.19 -5.97
C PHE A 76 2.93 18.04 -7.21
N LYS A 77 2.62 18.74 -8.29
CA LYS A 77 3.46 18.75 -9.49
C LYS A 77 4.87 19.26 -9.20
N SER A 78 5.01 20.34 -8.44
CA SER A 78 6.32 20.86 -8.01
C SER A 78 7.08 19.85 -7.14
N TYR A 79 6.38 19.19 -6.21
CA TYR A 79 7.00 18.17 -5.36
C TYR A 79 7.55 17.00 -6.18
N TYR A 80 6.82 16.51 -7.19
CA TYR A 80 7.24 15.37 -8.02
C TYR A 80 8.10 15.78 -9.23
N SER A 81 8.34 17.06 -9.45
CA SER A 81 9.27 17.50 -10.49
C SER A 81 10.69 17.06 -10.15
N VAL A 82 11.41 16.65 -11.18
CA VAL A 82 12.81 16.23 -11.07
C VAL A 82 13.70 17.47 -10.99
N PRO A 83 14.52 17.66 -9.93
CA PRO A 83 15.45 18.79 -9.80
C PRO A 83 16.41 18.90 -10.99
N SER A 84 16.98 20.09 -11.21
CA SER A 84 17.95 20.31 -12.29
C SER A 84 19.25 19.51 -12.12
N ASN A 85 19.69 19.37 -10.86
CA ASN A 85 20.90 18.63 -10.47
C ASN A 85 20.66 17.12 -10.26
N HIS A 86 19.50 16.59 -10.69
CA HIS A 86 19.22 15.16 -10.57
C HIS A 86 20.09 14.37 -11.56
N PHE A 87 20.69 13.29 -11.08
CA PHE A 87 21.61 12.46 -11.88
C PHE A 87 21.01 11.99 -13.23
N SER A 88 19.70 11.82 -13.36
CA SER A 88 19.06 11.38 -14.60
C SER A 88 18.99 12.45 -15.71
N LYS A 89 19.29 13.72 -15.40
CA LYS A 89 19.28 14.83 -16.36
C LYS A 89 20.65 15.18 -16.90
N ILE A 90 21.69 14.66 -16.31
CA ILE A 90 23.06 14.97 -16.63
C ILE A 90 23.64 13.80 -17.42
N ASN A 91 24.31 14.10 -18.51
CA ASN A 91 24.95 13.08 -19.34
C ASN A 91 26.28 12.68 -18.67
N HIS A 92 26.26 11.60 -17.92
CA HIS A 92 27.42 11.10 -17.19
C HIS A 92 28.03 9.88 -17.90
N ASP A 93 29.34 9.76 -17.77
CA ASP A 93 30.03 8.51 -18.07
C ASP A 93 29.49 7.41 -17.15
N THR A 94 29.01 6.33 -17.75
CA THR A 94 28.41 5.19 -17.04
C THR A 94 29.43 4.49 -16.13
N GLU A 95 30.71 4.56 -16.44
CA GLU A 95 31.81 3.95 -15.68
C GLU A 95 32.37 4.84 -14.57
N ALA A 96 31.92 6.10 -14.48
CA ALA A 96 32.38 7.00 -13.44
C ALA A 96 31.98 6.51 -12.03
N ILE A 97 32.86 6.78 -11.07
CA ILE A 97 32.63 6.40 -9.66
C ILE A 97 31.44 7.18 -9.09
N LYS A 98 30.54 6.47 -8.45
CA LYS A 98 29.35 7.01 -7.79
C LYS A 98 29.51 6.90 -6.28
N VAL A 99 29.17 7.96 -5.55
CA VAL A 99 29.08 7.95 -4.09
C VAL A 99 27.61 7.84 -3.70
N ILE A 100 27.27 6.75 -3.04
CA ILE A 100 25.90 6.46 -2.58
C ILE A 100 25.89 6.47 -1.06
N GLU A 101 24.97 7.23 -0.46
CA GLU A 101 24.74 7.26 0.98
C GLU A 101 23.48 6.46 1.33
N ILE A 102 23.57 5.53 2.27
CA ILE A 102 22.44 4.70 2.72
C ILE A 102 21.46 5.55 3.55
N ILE A 103 20.20 5.60 3.13
CA ILE A 103 19.12 6.28 3.86
C ILE A 103 18.58 5.39 4.98
N ARG A 104 18.17 4.15 4.60
CA ARG A 104 17.66 3.14 5.54
C ARG A 104 17.60 1.76 4.89
N PRO A 105 17.72 0.69 5.69
CA PRO A 105 17.37 -0.65 5.23
C PRO A 105 15.86 -0.75 4.97
N ILE A 106 15.46 -1.62 4.03
CA ILE A 106 14.05 -1.88 3.69
C ILE A 106 13.68 -3.28 4.15
N ARG A 107 14.27 -4.28 3.54
CA ARG A 107 14.00 -5.70 3.77
C ARG A 107 15.25 -6.52 3.48
N SER A 108 15.47 -7.53 4.33
CA SER A 108 16.46 -8.59 4.07
C SER A 108 15.73 -9.87 3.71
N ASN A 109 16.22 -10.58 2.72
CA ASN A 109 15.81 -11.92 2.41
C ASN A 109 17.08 -12.82 2.31
N SER A 110 16.88 -14.12 2.09
CA SER A 110 17.98 -15.08 1.99
C SER A 110 18.97 -14.78 0.86
N PHE A 111 18.57 -14.02 -0.15
CA PHE A 111 19.36 -13.75 -1.37
C PHE A 111 19.93 -12.34 -1.44
N SER A 112 19.25 -11.35 -0.84
CA SER A 112 19.67 -9.95 -0.92
C SER A 112 19.16 -9.10 0.22
N ASN A 113 19.93 -8.08 0.58
CA ASN A 113 19.53 -6.99 1.45
C ASN A 113 19.17 -5.78 0.59
N SER A 114 18.03 -5.16 0.83
CA SER A 114 17.58 -3.97 0.07
C SER A 114 17.63 -2.72 0.92
N TYR A 115 18.06 -1.60 0.30
CA TYR A 115 18.20 -0.31 0.95
C TYR A 115 17.67 0.82 0.07
N TYR A 116 17.21 1.90 0.67
CA TYR A 116 17.10 3.18 -0.01
C TYR A 116 18.41 3.93 0.13
N GLY A 117 18.89 4.54 -0.96
CA GLY A 117 20.11 5.34 -0.99
C GLY A 117 19.94 6.68 -1.69
N TRP A 118 20.84 7.62 -1.40
CA TRP A 118 21.01 8.87 -2.13
C TRP A 118 22.29 8.82 -2.93
N ILE A 119 22.25 9.18 -4.19
CA ILE A 119 23.45 9.47 -4.96
C ILE A 119 23.88 10.88 -4.58
N ARG A 120 25.13 11.04 -4.11
CA ARG A 120 25.69 12.33 -3.69
C ARG A 120 26.67 12.90 -4.70
N SER A 121 27.39 12.03 -5.41
CA SER A 121 28.23 12.45 -6.52
C SER A 121 28.30 11.39 -7.60
N TRP A 122 28.56 11.83 -8.82
CA TRP A 122 28.81 11.00 -9.99
C TRP A 122 30.04 11.56 -10.72
N GLY A 123 31.19 10.86 -10.62
CA GLY A 123 32.47 11.41 -10.99
C GLY A 123 32.84 12.63 -10.13
N SER A 124 33.16 13.72 -10.78
CA SER A 124 33.48 15.01 -10.14
C SER A 124 32.27 15.89 -9.83
N GLU A 125 31.09 15.54 -10.34
CA GLU A 125 29.89 16.36 -10.18
C GLU A 125 29.08 15.98 -8.94
N THR A 126 28.58 16.99 -8.22
CA THR A 126 27.60 16.78 -7.15
C THR A 126 26.21 16.63 -7.73
N VAL A 127 25.61 15.49 -7.52
CA VAL A 127 24.27 15.15 -8.02
C VAL A 127 23.36 14.75 -6.89
N GLU A 128 22.07 14.84 -7.15
CA GLU A 128 21.05 14.38 -6.21
C GLU A 128 20.12 13.36 -6.86
N GLY A 129 19.65 12.42 -6.07
CA GLY A 129 18.59 11.49 -6.47
C GLY A 129 18.56 10.27 -5.57
N LYS A 130 17.33 9.77 -5.37
CA LYS A 130 17.09 8.55 -4.58
C LYS A 130 17.11 7.33 -5.49
N ILE A 131 17.71 6.26 -4.99
CA ILE A 131 17.79 4.98 -5.69
C ILE A 131 17.43 3.83 -4.75
N LEU A 132 17.04 2.71 -5.36
CA LEU A 132 16.93 1.42 -4.70
C LEU A 132 18.26 0.67 -4.83
N ILE A 133 18.74 0.07 -3.75
CA ILE A 133 20.01 -0.66 -3.73
C ILE A 133 19.71 -2.09 -3.33
N HIS A 134 20.22 -3.05 -4.10
CA HIS A 134 20.19 -4.47 -3.80
C HIS A 134 21.61 -4.95 -3.53
N GLN A 135 21.90 -5.31 -2.28
CA GLN A 135 23.15 -5.94 -1.89
C GLN A 135 22.99 -7.46 -1.98
N ALA A 136 23.78 -8.12 -2.82
CA ALA A 136 23.78 -9.58 -2.89
C ALA A 136 24.22 -10.18 -1.54
N SER A 137 23.44 -11.11 -1.00
CA SER A 137 23.74 -11.82 0.25
C SER A 137 24.48 -13.11 -0.09
N LYS A 138 25.81 -13.06 -0.13
CA LYS A 138 26.66 -14.27 -0.24
C LYS A 138 27.25 -14.56 1.15
N GLY A 139 26.62 -15.45 1.91
CA GLY A 139 27.12 -15.86 3.22
C GLY A 139 27.16 -14.72 4.26
N ASN A 140 28.30 -14.47 4.90
CA ASN A 140 28.51 -13.52 5.99
C ASN A 140 28.62 -12.03 5.54
N THR A 141 27.86 -11.59 4.53
CA THR A 141 27.89 -10.17 4.12
C THR A 141 27.31 -9.28 5.22
N LYS A 142 28.15 -8.38 5.75
CA LYS A 142 27.75 -7.39 6.77
C LYS A 142 26.69 -6.44 6.19
N SER A 143 25.55 -6.31 6.84
CA SER A 143 24.53 -5.34 6.46
C SER A 143 25.02 -3.91 6.62
N TRP A 144 24.74 -3.06 5.63
CA TRP A 144 25.12 -1.64 5.70
C TRP A 144 24.23 -0.87 6.68
N GLN A 145 24.84 0.15 7.27
CA GLN A 145 24.15 0.98 8.26
C GLN A 145 23.64 2.29 7.62
N LYS A 146 22.69 2.93 8.27
CA LYS A 146 22.21 4.25 7.87
C LYS A 146 23.34 5.27 7.84
N SER A 147 23.34 6.16 6.86
CA SER A 147 24.38 7.18 6.59
C SER A 147 25.74 6.62 6.19
N GLN A 148 25.89 5.31 6.00
CA GLN A 148 27.10 4.73 5.42
C GLN A 148 27.23 5.12 3.96
N LYS A 149 28.41 5.54 3.54
CA LYS A 149 28.75 5.88 2.16
C LYS A 149 29.35 4.66 1.46
N ILE A 150 29.02 4.49 0.20
CA ILE A 150 29.48 3.39 -0.65
C ILE A 150 29.99 3.98 -1.95
N LEU A 151 31.18 3.58 -2.35
CA LEU A 151 31.74 3.86 -3.67
C LEU A 151 31.43 2.72 -4.61
N THR A 152 30.93 3.02 -5.81
CA THR A 152 30.65 2.00 -6.81
C THR A 152 30.77 2.54 -8.24
N LYS A 153 31.14 1.63 -9.17
CA LYS A 153 31.05 1.84 -10.61
C LYS A 153 29.82 1.18 -11.23
N ALA A 154 29.05 0.45 -10.43
CA ALA A 154 27.88 -0.30 -10.94
C ALA A 154 26.91 0.60 -11.71
N THR A 155 26.34 0.06 -12.78
CA THR A 155 25.36 0.75 -13.62
C THR A 155 24.02 0.83 -12.91
N LEU A 156 23.35 1.97 -13.08
CA LEU A 156 21.96 2.16 -12.63
C LEU A 156 21.02 1.65 -13.70
N THR A 157 20.08 0.81 -13.30
CA THR A 157 19.03 0.30 -14.18
C THR A 157 17.69 0.93 -13.81
N PRO A 158 16.84 1.32 -14.78
CA PRO A 158 15.49 1.78 -14.48
C PRO A 158 14.68 0.63 -13.91
N ILE A 159 13.85 0.94 -12.88
CA ILE A 159 12.94 -0.04 -12.28
C ILE A 159 11.88 -0.41 -13.32
N GLN A 160 11.75 -1.71 -13.57
CA GLN A 160 10.84 -2.24 -14.59
C GLN A 160 9.38 -2.25 -14.11
N GLU A 161 8.45 -2.20 -15.06
CA GLU A 161 7.04 -2.48 -14.82
C GLU A 161 6.87 -3.97 -14.45
N PRO A 162 5.77 -4.34 -13.77
CA PRO A 162 5.47 -5.75 -13.54
C PRO A 162 5.26 -6.47 -14.87
N LEU A 163 5.82 -7.66 -14.97
CA LEU A 163 5.78 -8.46 -16.21
C LEU A 163 4.40 -9.09 -16.47
N ASN A 164 3.58 -9.25 -15.43
CA ASN A 164 2.25 -9.85 -15.56
C ASN A 164 1.15 -8.88 -15.19
N PRO A 165 -0.01 -8.96 -15.86
CA PRO A 165 -1.19 -8.18 -15.50
C PRO A 165 -1.68 -8.54 -14.08
N GLY A 166 -2.19 -7.53 -13.37
CA GLY A 166 -2.65 -7.68 -11.99
C GLY A 166 -1.55 -7.71 -10.92
N GLN A 167 -0.28 -7.86 -11.32
CA GLN A 167 0.84 -7.79 -10.38
C GLN A 167 0.99 -6.40 -9.77
N PHE A 168 1.41 -6.36 -8.50
CA PHE A 168 1.73 -5.12 -7.82
C PHE A 168 2.88 -4.37 -8.52
N SER A 169 2.62 -3.14 -8.99
CA SER A 169 3.64 -2.30 -9.62
C SER A 169 4.57 -1.68 -8.58
N TYR A 170 5.71 -2.34 -8.37
CA TYR A 170 6.76 -1.84 -7.48
C TYR A 170 7.36 -0.52 -7.98
N LYS A 171 7.44 -0.33 -9.30
CA LYS A 171 7.84 0.93 -9.94
C LYS A 171 6.92 2.08 -9.52
N ASN A 172 5.61 1.92 -9.64
CA ASN A 172 4.62 2.93 -9.24
C ASN A 172 4.65 3.21 -7.73
N TYR A 173 4.88 2.18 -6.92
CA TYR A 173 5.06 2.33 -5.48
C TYR A 173 6.31 3.17 -5.16
N LEU A 174 7.46 2.88 -5.78
CA LEU A 174 8.70 3.59 -5.55
C LEU A 174 8.71 5.00 -6.14
N ALA A 175 7.99 5.23 -7.24
CA ALA A 175 7.80 6.56 -7.81
C ALA A 175 7.18 7.55 -6.80
N ASN A 176 6.35 7.06 -5.84
CA ASN A 176 5.84 7.89 -4.74
C ASN A 176 6.96 8.48 -3.87
N PHE A 177 8.08 7.78 -3.76
CA PHE A 177 9.27 8.20 -3.01
C PHE A 177 10.32 8.88 -3.89
N ARG A 178 10.00 9.14 -5.17
CA ARG A 178 10.93 9.66 -6.20
C ARG A 178 12.09 8.72 -6.48
N ILE A 179 11.87 7.43 -6.48
CA ILE A 179 12.83 6.40 -6.79
C ILE A 179 12.41 5.77 -8.12
N ALA A 180 13.23 5.96 -9.16
CA ALA A 180 12.99 5.45 -10.50
C ALA A 180 14.08 4.47 -10.97
N TYR A 181 15.19 4.39 -10.25
CA TYR A 181 16.35 3.59 -10.60
C TYR A 181 16.77 2.67 -9.47
N GLU A 182 17.36 1.54 -9.84
CA GLU A 182 17.94 0.58 -8.93
C GLU A 182 19.39 0.27 -9.30
N VAL A 183 20.16 -0.23 -8.32
CA VAL A 183 21.52 -0.70 -8.52
C VAL A 183 21.72 -2.02 -7.78
N LYS A 184 22.39 -2.96 -8.42
CA LYS A 184 22.78 -4.24 -7.81
C LYS A 184 24.26 -4.18 -7.42
N LEU A 185 24.52 -4.34 -6.14
CA LEU A 185 25.86 -4.25 -5.56
C LEU A 185 26.27 -5.59 -4.97
N ASP A 186 27.49 -5.96 -5.25
CA ASP A 186 28.16 -7.11 -4.64
C ASP A 186 29.53 -6.70 -4.07
N THR A 187 30.25 -7.65 -3.52
CA THR A 187 31.59 -7.41 -2.94
C THR A 187 32.65 -7.00 -3.96
N THR A 188 32.39 -7.23 -5.25
CA THR A 188 33.35 -6.96 -6.35
C THR A 188 33.19 -5.55 -6.92
N ASN A 189 31.97 -5.00 -6.89
CA ASN A 189 31.65 -3.73 -7.55
C ASN A 189 31.40 -2.56 -6.59
N CYS A 190 31.58 -2.75 -5.28
CA CYS A 190 31.36 -1.71 -4.30
C CYS A 190 32.39 -1.72 -3.16
N ILE A 191 32.75 -0.52 -2.68
CA ILE A 191 33.63 -0.31 -1.54
C ILE A 191 32.87 0.49 -0.49
N PRO A 192 32.44 -0.14 0.63
CA PRO A 192 31.85 0.59 1.73
C PRO A 192 32.92 1.41 2.45
N LEU A 193 32.66 2.70 2.61
CA LEU A 193 33.53 3.56 3.39
C LEU A 193 33.28 3.37 4.89
N GLU A 194 34.34 3.45 5.67
CA GLU A 194 34.19 3.41 7.13
C GLU A 194 33.38 4.63 7.59
N MET A 195 32.44 4.39 8.50
CA MET A 195 31.73 5.48 9.14
C MET A 195 32.54 6.01 10.29
N GLU A 196 32.79 7.32 10.33
CA GLU A 196 33.12 7.99 11.59
C GLU A 196 31.93 7.81 12.55
N LYS A 197 32.07 6.86 13.47
CA LYS A 197 31.13 6.70 14.56
C LYS A 197 31.32 7.87 15.50
N ASP A 198 30.41 8.82 15.49
CA ASP A 198 30.29 9.77 16.57
C ASP A 198 29.60 9.07 17.75
N PRO A 199 30.37 8.63 18.78
CA PRO A 199 29.80 7.86 19.90
C PRO A 199 28.87 8.71 20.77
N SER A 200 28.88 10.03 20.61
CA SER A 200 28.02 10.96 21.37
C SER A 200 26.62 11.11 20.83
N ARG A 201 26.33 10.63 19.59
CA ARG A 201 24.99 10.71 18.99
C ARG A 201 24.09 9.59 19.51
N ILE A 202 23.25 9.92 20.47
CA ILE A 202 22.12 9.05 20.85
C ILE A 202 21.12 9.04 19.71
N THR A 203 21.08 7.96 18.94
CA THR A 203 20.10 7.77 17.87
C THR A 203 18.96 6.89 18.34
N ALA A 204 17.79 7.02 17.71
CA ALA A 204 16.65 6.13 17.97
C ALA A 204 17.04 4.64 17.78
N GLU A 205 17.96 4.36 16.85
CA GLU A 205 18.49 3.01 16.60
C GLU A 205 19.32 2.47 17.77
N THR A 206 20.11 3.33 18.42
CA THR A 206 20.88 2.94 19.60
C THR A 206 19.95 2.58 20.76
N ILE A 207 18.93 3.40 21.00
CA ILE A 207 17.92 3.13 22.03
C ILE A 207 17.16 1.83 21.73
N LYS A 208 16.76 1.63 20.47
CA LYS A 208 16.11 0.37 20.04
C LYS A 208 16.99 -0.84 20.26
N LYS A 209 18.28 -0.79 19.91
CA LYS A 209 19.22 -1.90 20.11
C LYS A 209 19.33 -2.28 21.58
N VAL A 210 19.43 -1.29 22.49
CA VAL A 210 19.44 -1.54 23.94
C VAL A 210 18.12 -2.14 24.40
N ALA A 211 16.99 -1.63 23.92
CA ALA A 211 15.68 -2.20 24.25
C ALA A 211 15.54 -3.64 23.76
N TYR A 212 15.96 -3.92 22.53
CA TYR A 212 15.90 -5.26 21.95
C TYR A 212 16.77 -6.26 22.71
N SER A 213 18.01 -5.90 23.04
CA SER A 213 18.88 -6.80 23.82
C SER A 213 18.27 -7.12 25.19
N LYS A 214 17.62 -6.15 25.85
CA LYS A 214 16.90 -6.39 27.10
C LYS A 214 15.65 -7.28 26.92
N ILE A 215 14.89 -7.10 25.84
CA ILE A 215 13.75 -7.98 25.54
C ILE A 215 14.22 -9.41 25.26
N GLU A 216 15.30 -9.57 24.50
CA GLU A 216 15.88 -10.87 24.13
C GLU A 216 16.46 -11.62 25.35
N SER A 217 16.96 -10.89 26.34
CA SER A 217 17.43 -11.47 27.61
C SER A 217 16.31 -11.78 28.60
N SER A 218 15.06 -11.45 28.28
CA SER A 218 13.91 -11.72 29.16
C SER A 218 13.54 -13.21 29.17
N PRO A 219 12.89 -13.72 30.23
CA PRO A 219 12.42 -15.11 30.30
C PRO A 219 11.19 -15.40 29.43
N LEU A 220 10.80 -14.48 28.55
CA LEU A 220 9.65 -14.61 27.65
C LEU A 220 9.94 -15.53 26.47
N SER A 221 8.93 -16.22 25.97
CA SER A 221 9.01 -17.01 24.73
C SER A 221 9.36 -16.12 23.53
N LYS A 222 9.96 -16.70 22.47
CA LYS A 222 10.32 -15.96 21.25
C LYS A 222 9.12 -15.28 20.60
N THR A 223 7.97 -15.93 20.58
CA THR A 223 6.70 -15.38 20.07
C THR A 223 6.24 -14.16 20.88
N SER A 224 6.34 -14.22 22.22
CA SER A 224 6.00 -13.09 23.09
C SER A 224 6.99 -11.92 22.94
N GLN A 225 8.29 -12.21 22.82
CA GLN A 225 9.31 -11.20 22.54
C GLN A 225 9.03 -10.50 21.20
N ALA A 226 8.69 -11.28 20.15
CA ALA A 226 8.32 -10.74 18.82
C ALA A 226 7.05 -9.87 18.92
N MET A 227 6.06 -10.31 19.71
CA MET A 227 4.84 -9.54 19.93
C MET A 227 5.12 -8.19 20.63
N ILE A 228 5.99 -8.15 21.64
CA ILE A 228 6.40 -6.89 22.29
C ILE A 228 7.12 -5.99 21.29
N LYS A 229 8.05 -6.52 20.49
CA LYS A 229 8.75 -5.75 19.45
C LYS A 229 7.77 -5.14 18.42
N ALA A 230 6.79 -5.91 17.99
CA ALA A 230 5.76 -5.46 17.04
C ALA A 230 4.87 -4.36 17.63
N LEU A 231 4.38 -4.54 18.87
CA LEU A 231 3.42 -3.64 19.49
C LEU A 231 4.03 -2.38 20.11
N VAL A 232 5.32 -2.41 20.51
CA VAL A 232 6.01 -1.26 21.10
C VAL A 232 6.83 -0.50 20.07
N PHE A 233 7.47 -1.19 19.13
CA PHE A 233 8.41 -0.57 18.17
C PHE A 233 7.97 -0.62 16.72
N ALA A 234 6.77 -1.13 16.42
CA ALA A 234 6.27 -1.38 15.05
C ALA A 234 7.14 -2.35 14.23
N ASP A 235 7.93 -3.17 14.88
CA ASP A 235 8.80 -4.16 14.25
C ASP A 235 8.04 -5.48 14.06
N ARG A 236 7.54 -5.71 12.86
CA ARG A 236 6.80 -6.92 12.50
C ARG A 236 7.65 -7.99 11.86
N ASP A 237 8.89 -7.68 11.52
CA ASP A 237 9.79 -8.61 10.83
C ASP A 237 10.15 -9.80 11.72
N SER A 238 10.01 -9.61 13.04
CA SER A 238 10.19 -10.66 14.04
C SER A 238 9.00 -11.62 14.21
N LEU A 239 7.82 -11.30 13.63
CA LEU A 239 6.61 -12.13 13.72
C LEU A 239 6.66 -13.26 12.70
N GLU A 240 6.18 -14.42 13.07
CA GLU A 240 6.00 -15.55 12.16
C GLU A 240 4.97 -15.21 11.08
N GLY A 241 5.24 -15.65 9.84
CA GLY A 241 4.38 -15.38 8.69
C GLY A 241 2.95 -15.87 8.91
N GLU A 242 2.78 -17.04 9.53
CA GLU A 242 1.49 -17.62 9.85
C GLU A 242 0.67 -16.73 10.81
N VAL A 243 1.30 -16.14 11.82
CA VAL A 243 0.61 -15.21 12.73
C VAL A 243 0.09 -14.00 11.96
N VAL A 244 0.90 -13.42 11.08
CA VAL A 244 0.50 -12.27 10.26
C VAL A 244 -0.65 -12.63 9.32
N GLU A 245 -0.62 -13.80 8.72
CA GLU A 245 -1.68 -14.31 7.85
C GLU A 245 -2.98 -14.54 8.63
N ASN A 246 -2.93 -15.19 9.78
CA ASN A 246 -4.10 -15.43 10.64
C ASN A 246 -4.78 -14.12 11.05
N TYR A 247 -4.01 -13.09 11.44
CA TYR A 247 -4.57 -11.77 11.78
C TYR A 247 -5.16 -11.06 10.55
N THR A 248 -4.61 -11.30 9.36
CA THR A 248 -5.14 -10.77 8.10
C THR A 248 -6.47 -11.41 7.74
N ASN A 249 -6.54 -12.74 7.77
CA ASN A 249 -7.73 -13.54 7.44
C ASN A 249 -8.87 -13.31 8.44
N ALA A 250 -8.55 -13.10 9.73
CA ALA A 250 -9.52 -12.70 10.74
C ALA A 250 -9.98 -11.23 10.64
N GLY A 251 -9.40 -10.40 9.73
CA GLY A 251 -9.75 -9.00 9.54
C GLY A 251 -9.25 -8.04 10.62
N ILE A 252 -8.27 -8.44 11.42
CA ILE A 252 -7.75 -7.70 12.57
C ILE A 252 -6.24 -7.39 12.47
N ILE A 253 -5.64 -7.48 11.29
CA ILE A 253 -4.22 -7.17 11.04
C ILE A 253 -3.82 -5.77 11.53
N HIS A 254 -4.76 -4.84 11.57
CA HIS A 254 -4.55 -3.48 12.06
C HIS A 254 -4.19 -3.42 13.57
N LEU A 255 -4.46 -4.46 14.35
CA LEU A 255 -4.07 -4.58 15.76
C LEU A 255 -2.56 -4.82 15.92
N LEU A 256 -1.95 -5.59 15.00
CA LEU A 256 -0.49 -5.81 14.99
C LEU A 256 0.27 -4.58 14.47
N ALA A 257 -0.43 -3.62 13.85
CA ALA A 257 0.14 -2.33 13.50
C ALA A 257 0.03 -1.37 14.66
N LEU A 258 1.08 -0.58 14.90
CA LEU A 258 0.92 0.60 15.74
C LEU A 258 -0.15 1.51 15.12
N SER A 259 -1.29 1.61 15.79
CA SER A 259 -2.50 2.25 15.29
C SER A 259 -2.92 3.46 16.12
N GLY A 260 -3.98 4.13 15.69
CA GLY A 260 -4.62 5.20 16.47
C GLY A 260 -5.11 4.74 17.84
N LEU A 261 -5.47 3.45 18.00
CA LEU A 261 -5.84 2.88 19.28
C LEU A 261 -4.68 2.93 20.30
N HIS A 262 -3.46 2.56 19.87
CA HIS A 262 -2.26 2.58 20.72
C HIS A 262 -1.95 4.00 21.20
N VAL A 263 -1.92 4.96 20.24
CA VAL A 263 -1.66 6.37 20.56
C VAL A 263 -2.78 6.96 21.44
N GLY A 264 -4.03 6.61 21.15
CA GLY A 264 -5.18 7.02 21.96
C GLY A 264 -5.13 6.48 23.39
N LEU A 265 -4.69 5.23 23.55
CA LEU A 265 -4.48 4.63 24.87
C LEU A 265 -3.37 5.36 25.64
N PHE A 266 -2.25 5.66 25.00
CA PHE A 266 -1.17 6.46 25.62
C PHE A 266 -1.67 7.82 26.08
N VAL A 267 -2.40 8.52 25.22
CA VAL A 267 -3.00 9.82 25.56
C VAL A 267 -3.96 9.66 26.76
N GLY A 268 -4.80 8.62 26.76
CA GLY A 268 -5.72 8.32 27.86
C GLY A 268 -4.99 8.10 29.18
N ILE A 269 -3.96 7.24 29.18
CA ILE A 269 -3.13 6.96 30.35
C ILE A 269 -2.45 8.24 30.85
N LEU A 270 -1.84 9.01 29.93
CA LEU A 270 -1.17 10.26 30.31
C LEU A 270 -2.13 11.32 30.85
N ILE A 271 -3.36 11.40 30.33
CA ILE A 271 -4.39 12.31 30.87
C ILE A 271 -4.71 11.97 32.33
N VAL A 272 -4.76 10.68 32.67
CA VAL A 272 -5.02 10.23 34.04
C VAL A 272 -3.81 10.48 34.95
N ILE A 273 -2.63 10.05 34.55
CA ILE A 273 -1.38 10.18 35.33
C ILE A 273 -1.04 11.65 35.57
N LEU A 274 -1.20 12.50 34.55
CA LEU A 274 -0.92 13.93 34.62
C LEU A 274 -2.12 14.77 35.15
N GLY A 275 -3.19 14.08 35.60
CA GLY A 275 -4.37 14.73 36.21
C GLY A 275 -4.03 15.69 37.37
N PRO A 276 -3.15 15.29 38.32
CA PRO A 276 -2.73 16.16 39.42
C PRO A 276 -2.10 17.50 38.98
N LEU A 277 -1.48 17.58 37.82
CA LEU A 277 -0.92 18.84 37.26
C LEU A 277 -1.97 19.92 37.08
N LEU A 278 -3.25 19.56 36.93
CA LEU A 278 -4.33 20.52 36.78
C LEU A 278 -4.57 21.40 38.01
N ARG A 279 -3.98 21.03 39.15
CA ARG A 279 -4.03 21.83 40.40
C ARG A 279 -3.14 23.07 40.33
N PHE A 280 -2.18 23.12 39.41
CA PHE A 280 -1.28 24.24 39.22
C PHE A 280 -1.86 25.29 38.27
N ARG A 281 -1.48 26.57 38.46
CA ARG A 281 -1.95 27.74 37.65
C ARG A 281 -1.81 27.50 36.13
N HIS A 282 -0.69 26.89 35.70
CA HIS A 282 -0.41 26.57 34.30
C HIS A 282 -0.55 25.05 33.98
N GLY A 283 -1.24 24.29 34.83
CA GLY A 283 -1.32 22.85 34.78
C GLY A 283 -1.90 22.29 33.48
N LYS A 284 -2.86 23.00 32.86
CA LYS A 284 -3.39 22.61 31.54
C LYS A 284 -2.31 22.66 30.45
N LEU A 285 -1.53 23.74 30.42
CA LEU A 285 -0.45 23.93 29.45
C LEU A 285 0.65 22.89 29.68
N LEU A 286 1.09 22.73 30.94
CA LEU A 286 2.10 21.73 31.30
C LEU A 286 1.68 20.31 30.89
N ARG A 287 0.44 19.92 31.22
CA ARG A 287 -0.09 18.60 30.80
C ARG A 287 -0.06 18.44 29.28
N THR A 288 -0.48 19.46 28.53
CA THR A 288 -0.47 19.43 27.06
C THR A 288 0.93 19.30 26.51
N LEU A 289 1.91 20.05 27.06
CA LEU A 289 3.30 19.97 26.65
C LEU A 289 3.91 18.59 26.94
N PHE A 290 3.63 18.01 28.12
CA PHE A 290 4.09 16.65 28.45
C PHE A 290 3.52 15.60 27.50
N ILE A 291 2.20 15.64 27.23
CA ILE A 291 1.57 14.71 26.28
C ILE A 291 2.19 14.88 24.90
N PHE A 292 2.34 16.12 24.43
CA PHE A 292 2.95 16.41 23.12
C PHE A 292 4.38 15.89 23.03
N SER A 293 5.22 16.21 24.02
CA SER A 293 6.62 15.74 24.06
C SER A 293 6.72 14.22 24.08
N PHE A 294 5.85 13.55 24.86
CA PHE A 294 5.83 12.08 24.90
C PHE A 294 5.43 11.49 23.54
N LEU A 295 4.36 12.01 22.91
CA LEU A 295 3.89 11.49 21.62
C LEU A 295 4.93 11.62 20.51
N TRP A 296 5.57 12.78 20.42
CA TRP A 296 6.62 13.01 19.42
C TRP A 296 7.92 12.30 19.75
N GLY A 297 8.27 12.19 21.03
CA GLY A 297 9.37 11.34 21.49
C GLY A 297 9.15 9.86 21.17
N PHE A 298 7.94 9.36 21.37
CA PHE A 298 7.53 8.01 20.95
C PHE A 298 7.61 7.82 19.44
N ALA A 299 7.08 8.78 18.65
CA ALA A 299 7.17 8.72 17.20
C ALA A 299 8.63 8.70 16.70
N PHE A 300 9.51 9.50 17.34
CA PHE A 300 10.94 9.49 17.08
C PHE A 300 11.58 8.14 17.40
N LEU A 301 11.28 7.59 18.57
CA LEU A 301 11.80 6.29 19.01
C LEU A 301 11.42 5.17 18.04
N VAL A 302 10.18 5.17 17.55
CA VAL A 302 9.69 4.15 16.60
C VAL A 302 10.23 4.38 15.18
N GLY A 303 10.74 5.58 14.87
CA GLY A 303 11.30 5.94 13.56
C GLY A 303 10.27 6.52 12.59
N PHE A 304 9.23 7.19 13.10
CA PHE A 304 8.20 7.87 12.33
C PHE A 304 7.47 6.98 11.30
N PRO A 305 7.03 5.76 11.64
CA PRO A 305 6.24 5.00 10.69
C PRO A 305 4.95 5.77 10.35
N PRO A 306 4.45 5.67 9.11
CA PRO A 306 3.30 6.45 8.65
C PRO A 306 2.07 6.36 9.54
N SER A 307 1.76 5.20 10.12
CA SER A 307 0.61 4.97 11.01
C SER A 307 0.73 5.75 12.32
N VAL A 308 1.92 5.75 12.93
CA VAL A 308 2.20 6.47 14.18
C VAL A 308 2.21 7.97 13.94
N THR A 309 2.89 8.44 12.90
CA THR A 309 2.99 9.86 12.57
C THR A 309 1.60 10.48 12.39
N ARG A 310 0.68 9.79 11.68
CA ARG A 310 -0.71 10.23 11.53
C ARG A 310 -1.42 10.35 12.88
N SER A 311 -1.35 9.29 13.68
CA SER A 311 -2.04 9.23 14.95
C SER A 311 -1.51 10.28 15.92
N VAL A 312 -0.19 10.42 16.02
CA VAL A 312 0.46 11.42 16.86
C VAL A 312 0.06 12.83 16.44
N THR A 313 0.09 13.15 15.15
CA THR A 313 -0.33 14.46 14.63
C THR A 313 -1.80 14.74 14.95
N MET A 314 -2.70 13.78 14.69
CA MET A 314 -4.12 13.92 14.98
C MET A 314 -4.39 14.16 16.47
N PHE A 315 -3.81 13.32 17.35
CA PHE A 315 -3.99 13.47 18.79
C PHE A 315 -3.33 14.75 19.33
N SER A 316 -2.21 15.18 18.74
CA SER A 316 -1.61 16.48 19.07
C SER A 316 -2.58 17.64 18.84
N PHE A 317 -3.25 17.68 17.70
CA PHE A 317 -4.27 18.70 17.41
C PHE A 317 -5.49 18.60 18.33
N ILE A 318 -5.95 17.37 18.64
CA ILE A 318 -7.08 17.14 19.55
C ILE A 318 -6.73 17.63 20.97
N VAL A 319 -5.56 17.26 21.50
CA VAL A 319 -5.13 17.64 22.85
C VAL A 319 -4.89 19.15 22.94
N MET A 320 -4.22 19.72 21.94
CA MET A 320 -3.97 21.17 21.86
C MET A 320 -5.26 21.97 21.75
N GLY A 321 -6.18 21.57 20.86
CA GLY A 321 -7.45 22.23 20.66
C GLY A 321 -8.33 22.25 21.92
N ARG A 322 -8.34 21.12 22.67
CA ARG A 322 -9.02 21.06 23.98
C ARG A 322 -8.37 21.94 25.04
N SER A 323 -7.05 22.13 24.97
CA SER A 323 -6.32 22.98 25.93
C SER A 323 -6.60 24.47 25.72
N ILE A 324 -6.70 24.91 24.45
CA ILE A 324 -6.88 26.32 24.05
C ILE A 324 -8.38 26.75 24.02
N HIS A 325 -9.29 25.85 24.41
CA HIS A 325 -10.76 26.11 24.40
C HIS A 325 -11.37 26.39 23.01
N PHE A 326 -10.72 25.97 21.93
CA PHE A 326 -11.24 26.05 20.53
C PHE A 326 -12.41 25.08 20.26
N GLY A 327 -13.07 24.58 21.30
CA GLY A 327 -14.20 23.68 21.21
C GLY A 327 -13.81 22.21 21.04
N ASN A 328 -14.77 21.29 21.16
CA ASN A 328 -14.56 19.83 21.07
C ASN A 328 -14.82 19.30 19.65
N ASN A 329 -14.47 20.05 18.59
CA ASN A 329 -14.73 19.61 17.22
C ASN A 329 -13.63 18.67 16.69
N THR A 330 -13.69 17.39 17.08
CA THR A 330 -12.74 16.35 16.64
C THR A 330 -12.68 16.25 15.11
N PHE A 331 -13.80 16.46 14.42
CA PHE A 331 -13.86 16.46 12.95
C PHE A 331 -12.95 17.53 12.34
N HIS A 332 -12.98 18.76 12.90
CA HIS A 332 -12.12 19.85 12.45
C HIS A 332 -10.62 19.52 12.65
N TYR A 333 -10.25 18.98 13.83
CA TYR A 333 -8.85 18.61 14.12
C TYR A 333 -8.36 17.46 13.24
N THR A 334 -9.24 16.53 12.89
CA THR A 334 -8.91 15.46 11.95
C THR A 334 -8.59 16.02 10.56
N ILE A 335 -9.40 16.96 10.05
CA ILE A 335 -9.14 17.64 8.77
C ILE A 335 -7.84 18.45 8.83
N LEU A 336 -7.60 19.17 9.93
CA LEU A 336 -6.36 19.93 10.12
C LEU A 336 -5.12 19.01 10.12
N SER A 337 -5.18 17.86 10.79
CA SER A 337 -4.08 16.88 10.75
C SER A 337 -3.86 16.30 9.36
N PHE A 338 -4.94 16.06 8.61
CA PHE A 338 -4.88 15.55 7.24
C PHE A 338 -4.13 16.52 6.32
N ILE A 339 -4.53 17.79 6.29
CA ILE A 339 -3.89 18.78 5.41
C ILE A 339 -2.44 19.04 5.80
N VAL A 340 -2.13 19.15 7.10
CA VAL A 340 -0.76 19.38 7.58
C VAL A 340 0.15 18.23 7.14
N LEU A 341 -0.29 16.97 7.28
CA LEU A 341 0.52 15.83 6.87
C LEU A 341 0.74 15.77 5.36
N ILE A 342 -0.26 16.11 4.55
CA ILE A 342 -0.12 16.16 3.08
C ILE A 342 0.83 17.30 2.67
N LEU A 343 0.78 18.45 3.35
CA LEU A 343 1.70 19.55 3.11
C LEU A 343 3.13 19.24 3.57
N CYS A 344 3.31 18.55 4.68
CA CYS A 344 4.65 18.14 5.14
C CYS A 344 5.25 17.01 4.30
N TYR A 345 4.43 16.05 3.87
CA TYR A 345 4.91 14.87 3.13
C TYR A 345 3.87 14.38 2.11
N PRO A 346 3.86 14.96 0.89
CA PRO A 346 2.90 14.65 -0.17
C PRO A 346 2.71 13.16 -0.50
N PRO A 347 3.73 12.29 -0.43
CA PRO A 347 3.57 10.85 -0.66
C PRO A 347 2.52 10.15 0.21
N TYR A 348 2.16 10.75 1.36
CA TYR A 348 1.10 10.18 2.20
C TYR A 348 -0.23 10.04 1.46
N LEU A 349 -0.58 10.98 0.58
CA LEU A 349 -1.85 10.93 -0.17
C LEU A 349 -2.01 9.63 -0.98
N ARG A 350 -0.90 9.10 -1.53
CA ARG A 350 -0.87 7.83 -2.28
C ARG A 350 -0.61 6.61 -1.40
N SER A 351 -0.32 6.80 -0.12
CA SER A 351 -0.09 5.69 0.81
C SER A 351 -1.41 5.05 1.24
N LEU A 352 -1.59 3.77 0.91
CA LEU A 352 -2.78 3.00 1.27
C LEU A 352 -3.08 3.07 2.77
N GLY A 353 -2.06 2.89 3.63
CA GLY A 353 -2.24 2.99 5.07
C GLY A 353 -2.73 4.38 5.53
N PHE A 354 -2.36 5.46 4.85
CA PHE A 354 -2.87 6.80 5.12
C PHE A 354 -4.36 6.90 4.73
N GLN A 355 -4.71 6.44 3.54
CA GLN A 355 -6.09 6.46 3.04
C GLN A 355 -7.02 5.66 3.95
N LEU A 356 -6.68 4.41 4.25
CA LEU A 356 -7.48 3.54 5.13
C LEU A 356 -7.69 4.15 6.53
N SER A 357 -6.65 4.75 7.10
CA SER A 357 -6.75 5.32 8.45
C SER A 357 -7.64 6.55 8.51
N TYR A 358 -7.51 7.50 7.57
CA TYR A 358 -8.38 8.67 7.55
C TYR A 358 -9.82 8.34 7.17
N LEU A 359 -10.02 7.41 6.23
CA LEU A 359 -11.36 6.90 5.89
C LEU A 359 -12.04 6.26 7.10
N ALA A 360 -11.32 5.44 7.88
CA ALA A 360 -11.86 4.85 9.10
C ALA A 360 -12.29 5.93 10.10
N VAL A 361 -11.43 6.94 10.37
CA VAL A 361 -11.76 8.01 11.31
C VAL A 361 -12.92 8.85 10.81
N PHE A 362 -12.95 9.25 9.53
CA PHE A 362 -14.09 9.99 8.96
C PHE A 362 -15.35 9.14 8.97
N GLY A 363 -15.25 7.84 8.66
CA GLY A 363 -16.35 6.89 8.78
C GLY A 363 -16.94 6.86 10.19
N ILE A 364 -16.09 6.74 11.22
CA ILE A 364 -16.53 6.76 12.62
C ILE A 364 -17.19 8.11 12.93
N LEU A 365 -16.60 9.23 12.57
CA LEU A 365 -17.13 10.56 12.89
C LEU A 365 -18.48 10.86 12.20
N LEU A 366 -18.69 10.30 11.01
CA LEU A 366 -19.87 10.57 10.18
C LEU A 366 -20.97 9.51 10.32
N LEU A 367 -20.61 8.21 10.32
CA LEU A 367 -21.57 7.11 10.30
C LEU A 367 -21.95 6.60 11.70
N HIS A 368 -21.00 6.55 12.65
CA HIS A 368 -21.29 6.06 13.99
C HIS A 368 -22.48 6.77 14.67
N PRO A 369 -22.61 8.12 14.64
CA PRO A 369 -23.77 8.79 15.24
C PRO A 369 -25.10 8.44 14.57
N LEU A 370 -25.08 8.08 13.29
CA LEU A 370 -26.27 7.63 12.55
C LEU A 370 -26.65 6.18 12.94
N LEU A 371 -25.66 5.28 12.96
CA LEU A 371 -25.86 3.88 13.32
C LEU A 371 -26.28 3.72 14.78
N GLN A 372 -25.72 4.50 15.69
CA GLN A 372 -26.03 4.45 17.12
C GLN A 372 -27.50 4.74 17.42
N ARG A 373 -28.19 5.51 16.55
CA ARG A 373 -29.61 5.83 16.68
C ARG A 373 -30.55 4.70 16.29
N LEU A 374 -30.07 3.70 15.54
CA LEU A 374 -30.90 2.59 15.06
C LEU A 374 -31.43 1.75 16.22
N TRP A 375 -30.67 1.69 17.31
CA TRP A 375 -31.04 0.94 18.50
C TRP A 375 -30.53 1.61 19.77
N SER A 376 -31.37 1.68 20.82
CA SER A 376 -31.06 2.27 22.11
C SER A 376 -31.38 1.29 23.25
N PRO A 377 -30.50 0.29 23.48
CA PRO A 377 -30.75 -0.71 24.53
C PRO A 377 -30.78 -0.06 25.91
N ARG A 378 -31.68 -0.56 26.77
CA ARG A 378 -31.84 -0.09 28.14
C ARG A 378 -30.73 -0.56 29.07
N TRP A 379 -30.17 -1.75 28.83
CA TRP A 379 -29.10 -2.34 29.64
C TRP A 379 -27.77 -1.73 29.26
N TRP A 380 -26.99 -1.29 30.24
CA TRP A 380 -25.72 -0.63 30.04
C TRP A 380 -24.71 -1.48 29.28
N ILE A 381 -24.69 -2.82 29.55
CA ILE A 381 -23.82 -3.77 28.86
C ILE A 381 -24.17 -3.80 27.37
N LEU A 382 -25.45 -3.99 27.02
CA LEU A 382 -25.90 -4.02 25.62
C LEU A 382 -25.68 -2.67 24.93
N LYS A 383 -25.84 -1.55 25.67
CA LYS A 383 -25.55 -0.22 25.16
C LYS A 383 -24.06 -0.09 24.79
N LYS A 384 -23.16 -0.63 25.63
CA LYS A 384 -21.72 -0.60 25.39
C LYS A 384 -21.33 -1.48 24.21
N TYR A 385 -21.88 -2.70 24.13
CA TYR A 385 -21.66 -3.58 22.98
C TYR A 385 -22.20 -2.95 21.68
N TRP A 386 -23.37 -2.30 21.72
CA TRP A 386 -23.91 -1.61 20.57
C TRP A 386 -23.04 -0.43 20.13
N GLU A 387 -22.49 0.33 21.07
CA GLU A 387 -21.54 1.42 20.78
C GLU A 387 -20.30 0.87 20.05
N TRP A 388 -19.70 -0.22 20.53
CA TRP A 388 -18.56 -0.86 19.86
C TRP A 388 -18.94 -1.41 18.48
N THR A 389 -20.07 -2.10 18.37
CA THR A 389 -20.58 -2.61 17.09
C THR A 389 -20.73 -1.50 16.06
N THR A 390 -21.34 -0.38 16.44
CA THR A 390 -21.56 0.73 15.52
C THR A 390 -20.28 1.48 15.14
N VAL A 391 -19.28 1.53 16.02
CA VAL A 391 -17.94 2.03 15.69
C VAL A 391 -17.26 1.12 14.68
N CYS A 392 -17.26 -0.19 14.89
CA CYS A 392 -16.67 -1.18 13.97
C CYS A 392 -17.35 -1.13 12.60
N LEU A 393 -18.69 -1.11 12.56
CA LEU A 393 -19.45 -1.00 11.30
C LEU A 393 -19.18 0.31 10.57
N ALA A 394 -19.14 1.44 11.29
CA ALA A 394 -18.87 2.75 10.70
C ALA A 394 -17.47 2.81 10.05
N ALA A 395 -16.45 2.28 10.74
CA ALA A 395 -15.10 2.18 10.19
C ALA A 395 -15.06 1.26 8.97
N GLN A 396 -15.68 0.08 9.08
CA GLN A 396 -15.67 -0.92 8.01
C GLN A 396 -16.39 -0.44 6.75
N PHE A 397 -17.57 0.15 6.85
CA PHE A 397 -18.29 0.70 5.70
C PHE A 397 -17.46 1.76 4.96
N ALA A 398 -16.74 2.61 5.69
CA ALA A 398 -15.89 3.61 5.07
C ALA A 398 -14.62 3.04 4.43
N VAL A 399 -14.08 1.95 4.97
CA VAL A 399 -12.80 1.35 4.52
C VAL A 399 -13.04 0.28 3.45
N SER A 400 -14.16 -0.45 3.49
CA SER A 400 -14.40 -1.61 2.61
C SER A 400 -14.22 -1.35 1.12
N PRO A 401 -14.75 -0.27 0.50
CA PRO A 401 -14.62 -0.12 -0.95
C PRO A 401 -13.16 -0.08 -1.41
N ILE A 402 -12.34 0.72 -0.74
CA ILE A 402 -10.91 0.83 -1.11
C ILE A 402 -10.12 -0.41 -0.68
N SER A 403 -10.49 -1.05 0.44
CA SER A 403 -9.85 -2.29 0.89
C SER A 403 -10.08 -3.43 -0.11
N ILE A 404 -11.31 -3.59 -0.59
CA ILE A 404 -11.64 -4.60 -1.61
C ILE A 404 -10.93 -4.27 -2.94
N TYR A 405 -10.89 -3.01 -3.34
CA TYR A 405 -10.17 -2.58 -4.55
C TYR A 405 -8.68 -2.96 -4.55
N TYR A 406 -8.00 -2.83 -3.39
CA TYR A 406 -6.56 -3.12 -3.31
C TYR A 406 -6.22 -4.57 -2.94
N PHE A 407 -7.04 -5.20 -2.09
CA PHE A 407 -6.73 -6.53 -1.55
C PHE A 407 -7.56 -7.64 -2.14
N HIS A 408 -8.61 -7.33 -2.90
CA HIS A 408 -9.51 -8.29 -3.56
C HIS A 408 -10.14 -9.32 -2.60
N GLN A 409 -10.25 -8.98 -1.32
CA GLN A 409 -10.80 -9.86 -0.29
C GLN A 409 -11.63 -9.10 0.75
N PHE A 410 -12.58 -9.82 1.35
CA PHE A 410 -13.43 -9.30 2.42
C PHE A 410 -13.62 -10.34 3.51
N PRO A 411 -13.03 -10.16 4.70
CA PRO A 411 -13.23 -11.03 5.86
C PRO A 411 -14.57 -10.72 6.52
N SER A 412 -15.62 -11.47 6.25
CA SER A 412 -16.97 -11.18 6.77
C SER A 412 -17.08 -11.36 8.29
N LEU A 413 -16.20 -12.15 8.90
CA LEU A 413 -16.11 -12.30 10.37
C LEU A 413 -15.48 -11.10 11.08
N PHE A 414 -15.07 -10.05 10.35
CA PHE A 414 -14.41 -8.86 10.94
C PHE A 414 -15.14 -8.30 12.16
N LEU A 415 -16.48 -8.33 12.14
CA LEU A 415 -17.29 -7.79 13.22
C LEU A 415 -17.15 -8.63 14.49
N ILE A 416 -17.24 -9.95 14.35
CA ILE A 416 -17.10 -10.90 15.48
C ILE A 416 -15.67 -10.82 16.02
N SER A 417 -14.66 -10.84 15.14
CA SER A 417 -13.26 -10.71 15.52
C SER A 417 -13.00 -9.44 16.31
N ASN A 418 -13.50 -8.30 15.82
CA ASN A 418 -13.31 -7.01 16.50
C ASN A 418 -14.05 -6.96 17.85
N LEU A 419 -15.29 -7.47 17.93
CA LEU A 419 -16.06 -7.43 19.17
C LEU A 419 -15.49 -8.34 20.27
N LEU A 420 -14.88 -9.47 19.87
CA LEU A 420 -14.26 -10.40 20.81
C LEU A 420 -12.84 -9.97 21.19
N ILE A 421 -12.02 -9.67 20.19
CA ILE A 421 -10.58 -9.48 20.40
C ILE A 421 -10.25 -8.05 20.87
N LEU A 422 -10.91 -7.01 20.35
CA LEU A 422 -10.55 -5.61 20.60
C LEU A 422 -10.61 -5.21 22.10
N PRO A 423 -11.64 -5.59 22.89
CA PRO A 423 -11.67 -5.30 24.32
C PRO A 423 -10.52 -5.97 25.07
N ILE A 424 -10.28 -7.25 24.78
CA ILE A 424 -9.21 -8.06 25.36
C ILE A 424 -7.85 -7.50 24.97
N PHE A 425 -7.68 -7.13 23.70
CA PHE A 425 -6.45 -6.59 23.15
C PHE A 425 -6.04 -5.25 23.79
N SER A 426 -7.01 -4.42 24.19
CA SER A 426 -6.71 -3.17 24.89
C SER A 426 -6.06 -3.41 26.26
N GLY A 427 -6.56 -4.39 27.02
CA GLY A 427 -5.95 -4.84 28.27
C GLY A 427 -4.59 -5.51 28.05
N PHE A 428 -4.50 -6.35 27.02
CA PHE A 428 -3.24 -6.99 26.61
C PHE A 428 -2.16 -5.96 26.25
N LEU A 429 -2.52 -4.90 25.54
CA LEU A 429 -1.57 -3.83 25.19
C LEU A 429 -1.03 -3.11 26.44
N ILE A 430 -1.90 -2.84 27.43
CA ILE A 430 -1.46 -2.26 28.71
C ILE A 430 -0.50 -3.20 29.43
N PHE A 431 -0.82 -4.50 29.47
CA PHE A 431 0.03 -5.53 30.08
C PHE A 431 1.38 -5.62 29.36
N CYS A 432 1.39 -5.66 28.02
CA CYS A 432 2.58 -5.65 27.18
C CYS A 432 3.49 -4.44 27.49
N LEU A 433 2.92 -3.24 27.54
CA LEU A 433 3.67 -2.01 27.87
C LEU A 433 4.20 -2.03 29.30
N SER A 434 3.43 -2.54 30.26
CA SER A 434 3.86 -2.66 31.64
C SER A 434 5.06 -3.59 31.77
N LEU A 435 5.01 -4.76 31.12
CA LEU A 435 6.13 -5.71 31.07
C LEU A 435 7.35 -5.10 30.38
N PHE A 436 7.15 -4.37 29.30
CA PHE A 436 8.24 -3.67 28.63
C PHE A 436 8.92 -2.66 29.58
N VAL A 437 8.15 -1.84 30.29
CA VAL A 437 8.71 -0.90 31.28
C VAL A 437 9.43 -1.63 32.42
N ILE A 438 8.87 -2.72 32.95
CA ILE A 438 9.50 -3.53 33.96
C ILE A 438 10.83 -4.08 33.44
N GLN A 439 10.88 -4.64 32.23
CA GLN A 439 12.11 -5.20 31.63
C GLN A 439 13.19 -4.13 31.38
N MET A 440 12.79 -2.86 31.18
CA MET A 440 13.79 -1.78 31.03
C MET A 440 14.50 -1.46 32.35
N VAL A 441 13.83 -1.64 33.49
CA VAL A 441 14.35 -1.28 34.85
C VAL A 441 14.81 -2.53 35.61
N TYR A 442 14.04 -3.60 35.56
CA TYR A 442 14.27 -4.87 36.26
C TYR A 442 14.03 -6.05 35.30
N THR A 443 14.51 -7.24 35.67
CA THR A 443 14.15 -8.47 34.96
C THR A 443 12.71 -8.86 35.26
N ILE A 444 11.96 -9.29 34.21
CA ILE A 444 10.59 -9.77 34.38
C ILE A 444 10.59 -11.02 35.29
N PRO A 445 9.80 -11.08 36.36
CA PRO A 445 9.62 -12.29 37.14
C PRO A 445 9.08 -13.46 36.27
N SER A 446 9.62 -14.66 36.47
CA SER A 446 9.26 -15.85 35.67
C SER A 446 7.75 -16.15 35.67
N GLN A 447 7.09 -15.90 36.79
CA GLN A 447 5.63 -16.07 36.94
C GLN A 447 4.85 -15.13 36.01
N LEU A 448 5.25 -13.84 35.94
CA LEU A 448 4.62 -12.86 35.03
C LEU A 448 4.93 -13.18 33.56
N ALA A 449 6.12 -13.71 33.27
CA ALA A 449 6.47 -14.18 31.93
C ALA A 449 5.56 -15.32 31.48
N LEU A 450 5.35 -16.34 32.35
CA LEU A 450 4.44 -17.46 32.07
C LEU A 450 2.99 -17.01 31.83
N ILE A 451 2.49 -16.08 32.65
CA ILE A 451 1.14 -15.50 32.43
C ILE A 451 1.04 -14.79 31.09
N PHE A 452 2.05 -13.99 30.73
CA PHE A 452 2.06 -13.28 29.45
C PHE A 452 2.16 -14.24 28.26
N ASP A 453 3.04 -15.25 28.33
CA ASP A 453 3.20 -16.27 27.31
C ASP A 453 1.89 -17.06 27.09
N SER A 454 1.23 -17.45 28.16
CA SER A 454 -0.08 -18.12 28.10
C SER A 454 -1.14 -17.21 27.44
N PHE A 455 -1.11 -15.92 27.77
CA PHE A 455 -2.03 -14.95 27.16
C PHE A 455 -1.78 -14.78 25.65
N VAL A 456 -0.52 -14.62 25.24
CA VAL A 456 -0.13 -14.51 23.82
C VAL A 456 -0.53 -15.77 23.05
N THR A 457 -0.26 -16.96 23.61
CA THR A 457 -0.62 -18.23 22.99
C THR A 457 -2.13 -18.36 22.83
N THR A 458 -2.91 -18.04 23.87
CA THR A 458 -4.37 -18.09 23.83
C THR A 458 -4.95 -17.09 22.83
N LEU A 459 -4.40 -15.87 22.79
CA LEU A 459 -4.81 -14.84 21.85
C LEU A 459 -4.55 -15.29 20.40
N ASN A 460 -3.34 -15.78 20.11
CA ASN A 460 -2.98 -16.25 18.76
C ASN A 460 -3.81 -17.49 18.37
N ALA A 461 -4.05 -18.41 19.28
CA ALA A 461 -4.93 -19.56 19.03
C ALA A 461 -6.37 -19.14 18.73
N SER A 462 -6.90 -18.16 19.48
CA SER A 462 -8.25 -17.61 19.23
C SER A 462 -8.36 -16.96 17.86
N VAL A 463 -7.35 -16.18 17.47
CA VAL A 463 -7.28 -15.54 16.15
C VAL A 463 -7.12 -16.58 15.05
N GLY A 464 -6.27 -17.59 15.25
CA GLY A 464 -6.08 -18.71 14.31
C GLY A 464 -7.38 -19.49 14.10
N TRP A 465 -8.13 -19.77 15.17
CA TRP A 465 -9.43 -20.42 15.04
C TRP A 465 -10.42 -19.63 14.19
N ILE A 466 -10.49 -18.29 14.35
CA ILE A 466 -11.32 -17.43 13.51
C ILE A 466 -10.82 -17.44 12.05
N ALA A 467 -9.51 -17.36 11.85
CA ALA A 467 -8.88 -17.32 10.52
C ALA A 467 -9.12 -18.60 9.71
N GLN A 468 -9.22 -19.77 10.39
CA GLN A 468 -9.51 -21.07 9.77
C GLN A 468 -10.94 -21.20 9.25
N GLN A 469 -11.84 -20.26 9.53
CA GLN A 469 -13.21 -20.27 9.01
C GLN A 469 -13.24 -19.75 7.56
N GLU A 470 -12.63 -20.46 6.63
CA GLU A 470 -12.44 -20.05 5.22
C GLU A 470 -13.75 -19.71 4.50
N ALA A 471 -14.85 -20.36 4.86
CA ALA A 471 -16.18 -20.10 4.29
C ALA A 471 -16.64 -18.62 4.44
N PHE A 472 -16.05 -17.89 5.39
CA PHE A 472 -16.37 -16.50 5.68
C PHE A 472 -15.32 -15.51 5.15
N LEU A 473 -14.28 -15.99 4.48
CA LEU A 473 -13.28 -15.17 3.82
C LEU A 473 -13.56 -15.13 2.31
N TYR A 474 -14.23 -14.09 1.86
CA TYR A 474 -14.48 -13.89 0.44
C TYR A 474 -13.20 -13.38 -0.23
N LYS A 475 -12.59 -14.21 -1.08
CA LYS A 475 -11.42 -13.89 -1.92
C LYS A 475 -11.83 -13.69 -3.37
N GLY A 476 -10.98 -13.02 -4.16
CA GLY A 476 -11.20 -12.85 -5.60
C GLY A 476 -12.30 -11.85 -5.95
N ILE A 477 -12.58 -10.89 -5.08
CA ILE A 477 -13.58 -9.85 -5.36
C ILE A 477 -12.96 -8.79 -6.26
N TYR A 478 -13.38 -8.74 -7.51
CA TYR A 478 -13.01 -7.68 -8.43
C TYR A 478 -13.84 -6.41 -8.18
N LEU A 479 -13.17 -5.28 -8.08
CA LEU A 479 -13.77 -3.93 -8.02
C LEU A 479 -12.93 -3.00 -8.89
N SER A 480 -13.58 -2.33 -9.87
CA SER A 480 -12.89 -1.28 -10.64
C SER A 480 -12.78 0.02 -9.84
N LEU A 481 -11.92 0.93 -10.29
CA LEU A 481 -11.78 2.24 -9.67
C LEU A 481 -13.10 3.03 -9.76
N GLU A 482 -13.77 2.97 -10.90
CA GLU A 482 -15.04 3.65 -11.17
C GLU A 482 -16.13 3.15 -10.22
N THR A 483 -16.25 1.84 -10.07
CA THR A 483 -17.20 1.21 -9.14
C THR A 483 -16.88 1.60 -7.69
N THR A 484 -15.60 1.63 -7.32
CA THR A 484 -15.16 2.08 -5.99
C THR A 484 -15.55 3.54 -5.71
N LEU A 485 -15.35 4.44 -6.68
CA LEU A 485 -15.73 5.84 -6.56
C LEU A 485 -17.25 6.02 -6.45
N LEU A 486 -18.04 5.25 -7.22
CA LEU A 486 -19.50 5.25 -7.15
C LEU A 486 -20.01 4.74 -5.79
N LEU A 487 -19.35 3.74 -5.19
CA LEU A 487 -19.66 3.28 -3.84
C LEU A 487 -19.41 4.38 -2.80
N TYR A 488 -18.31 5.15 -2.91
CA TYR A 488 -18.09 6.31 -2.04
C TYR A 488 -19.10 7.43 -2.29
N GLY A 489 -19.52 7.65 -3.55
CA GLY A 489 -20.62 8.55 -3.90
C GLY A 489 -21.92 8.13 -3.19
N PHE A 490 -22.27 6.84 -3.26
CA PHE A 490 -23.42 6.29 -2.57
C PHE A 490 -23.37 6.48 -1.05
N LEU A 491 -22.23 6.11 -0.43
CA LEU A 491 -22.03 6.29 1.01
C LEU A 491 -22.15 7.76 1.43
N SER A 492 -21.61 8.68 0.62
CA SER A 492 -21.69 10.13 0.88
C SER A 492 -23.13 10.63 0.87
N VAL A 493 -23.90 10.23 -0.14
CA VAL A 493 -25.33 10.60 -0.25
C VAL A 493 -26.15 9.97 0.88
N LEU A 494 -25.85 8.71 1.24
CA LEU A 494 -26.49 8.01 2.36
C LEU A 494 -26.25 8.75 3.70
N VAL A 495 -25.01 9.18 3.95
CA VAL A 495 -24.67 10.00 5.12
C VAL A 495 -25.47 11.31 5.12
N LEU A 496 -25.46 12.03 4.02
CA LEU A 496 -26.20 13.32 3.90
C LEU A 496 -27.71 13.13 4.11
N TRP A 497 -28.29 12.05 3.61
CA TRP A 497 -29.71 11.72 3.85
C TRP A 497 -29.95 11.33 5.32
N GLY A 498 -29.08 10.54 5.92
CA GLY A 498 -29.19 10.14 7.32
C GLY A 498 -29.22 11.30 8.31
N TYR A 499 -28.46 12.35 8.04
CA TYR A 499 -28.45 13.59 8.86
C TYR A 499 -29.68 14.47 8.63
N LYS A 500 -30.18 14.56 7.41
CA LYS A 500 -31.38 15.34 7.07
C LYS A 500 -32.23 14.55 6.09
N ARG A 501 -33.26 13.89 6.62
CA ARG A 501 -34.20 13.05 5.86
C ARG A 501 -35.14 13.94 5.05
N THR A 502 -34.75 14.29 3.82
CA THR A 502 -35.57 15.01 2.85
C THR A 502 -35.73 14.18 1.59
N TYR A 503 -36.94 14.19 1.00
CA TYR A 503 -37.22 13.45 -0.25
C TYR A 503 -36.32 13.89 -1.40
N LEU A 504 -35.95 15.20 -1.46
CA LEU A 504 -35.02 15.72 -2.46
C LEU A 504 -33.64 15.05 -2.43
N ARG A 505 -33.20 14.51 -1.29
CA ARG A 505 -31.94 13.79 -1.16
C ARG A 505 -32.01 12.33 -1.56
N LEU A 506 -33.22 11.77 -1.80
CA LEU A 506 -33.40 10.45 -2.37
C LEU A 506 -33.13 10.45 -3.88
N LEU A 507 -33.35 11.58 -4.57
CA LEU A 507 -33.08 11.72 -5.98
C LEU A 507 -31.60 11.44 -6.34
N PRO A 508 -30.59 12.12 -5.76
CA PRO A 508 -29.18 11.82 -6.02
C PRO A 508 -28.81 10.39 -5.59
N MET A 509 -29.43 9.83 -4.54
CA MET A 509 -29.20 8.43 -4.17
C MET A 509 -29.69 7.47 -5.26
N GLY A 510 -30.88 7.73 -5.83
CA GLY A 510 -31.40 6.96 -6.96
C GLY A 510 -30.52 7.07 -8.21
N ILE A 511 -30.01 8.28 -8.51
CA ILE A 511 -29.10 8.50 -9.63
C ILE A 511 -27.81 7.70 -9.44
N VAL A 512 -27.19 7.76 -8.27
CA VAL A 512 -25.95 7.01 -7.99
C VAL A 512 -26.18 5.50 -8.04
N LEU A 513 -27.31 4.99 -7.51
CA LEU A 513 -27.65 3.57 -7.61
C LEU A 513 -27.89 3.13 -9.06
N LEU A 514 -28.55 3.95 -9.84
CA LEU A 514 -28.78 3.67 -11.28
C LEU A 514 -27.46 3.67 -12.05
N THR A 515 -26.59 4.64 -11.78
CA THR A 515 -25.26 4.71 -12.40
C THR A 515 -24.40 3.51 -11.98
N LEU A 516 -24.45 3.11 -10.70
CA LEU A 516 -23.76 1.91 -10.20
C LEU A 516 -24.28 0.64 -10.88
N TYR A 517 -25.59 0.49 -11.00
CA TYR A 517 -26.19 -0.63 -11.72
C TYR A 517 -25.73 -0.68 -13.18
N PHE A 518 -25.75 0.47 -13.87
CA PHE A 518 -25.29 0.56 -15.25
C PHE A 518 -23.79 0.25 -15.39
N GLN A 519 -22.96 0.73 -14.49
CA GLN A 519 -21.54 0.44 -14.46
C GLN A 519 -21.27 -1.05 -14.26
N LEU A 520 -21.90 -1.67 -13.27
CA LEU A 520 -21.74 -3.12 -13.00
C LEU A 520 -22.21 -3.97 -14.18
N THR A 521 -23.33 -3.62 -14.82
CA THR A 521 -23.81 -4.34 -16.00
C THR A 521 -22.90 -4.15 -17.21
N SER A 522 -22.32 -2.96 -17.39
CA SER A 522 -21.34 -2.67 -18.44
C SER A 522 -20.06 -3.47 -18.23
N GLU A 523 -19.53 -3.52 -17.00
CA GLU A 523 -18.35 -4.33 -16.65
C GLU A 523 -18.61 -5.82 -16.86
N PHE A 524 -19.77 -6.31 -16.41
CA PHE A 524 -20.17 -7.69 -16.63
C PHE A 524 -20.24 -8.03 -18.13
N ARG A 525 -20.87 -7.17 -18.92
CA ARG A 525 -20.97 -7.36 -20.37
C ARG A 525 -19.61 -7.33 -21.05
N LYS A 526 -18.75 -6.36 -20.71
CA LYS A 526 -17.39 -6.29 -21.26
C LYS A 526 -16.60 -7.56 -20.95
N ASN A 527 -16.60 -8.01 -19.70
CA ASN A 527 -15.86 -9.21 -19.32
C ASN A 527 -16.46 -10.49 -19.92
N SER A 528 -17.78 -10.58 -20.10
CA SER A 528 -18.42 -11.74 -20.69
C SER A 528 -18.08 -11.96 -22.17
N LEU A 529 -17.63 -10.93 -22.85
CA LEU A 529 -17.23 -10.98 -24.27
C LEU A 529 -15.75 -11.24 -24.48
N VAL A 530 -14.93 -11.23 -23.41
CA VAL A 530 -13.51 -11.48 -23.53
C VAL A 530 -13.25 -12.93 -23.89
N ASN A 531 -12.41 -13.14 -24.89
CA ASN A 531 -11.84 -14.44 -25.22
C ASN A 531 -10.38 -14.25 -25.59
N SER A 532 -9.50 -14.50 -24.65
CA SER A 532 -8.07 -14.25 -24.80
C SER A 532 -7.22 -15.33 -24.14
N LEU A 533 -6.10 -15.62 -24.76
CA LEU A 533 -5.07 -16.51 -24.24
C LEU A 533 -3.90 -15.69 -23.76
N TRP A 534 -3.46 -15.94 -22.54
CA TRP A 534 -2.35 -15.25 -21.90
C TRP A 534 -1.21 -16.19 -21.60
N ILE A 535 0.00 -15.84 -21.99
CA ILE A 535 1.23 -16.51 -21.61
C ILE A 535 1.91 -15.62 -20.57
N LEU A 536 1.89 -16.03 -19.30
CA LEU A 536 2.47 -15.26 -18.20
C LEU A 536 3.97 -15.50 -18.09
N HIS A 537 4.69 -14.49 -17.61
CA HIS A 537 6.09 -14.66 -17.21
C HIS A 537 6.20 -15.23 -15.80
N LYS A 538 6.86 -16.36 -15.65
CA LYS A 538 7.24 -16.91 -14.36
C LYS A 538 8.63 -17.54 -14.49
N HIS A 539 9.53 -17.17 -13.55
CA HIS A 539 10.91 -17.69 -13.59
C HIS A 539 10.94 -19.21 -13.48
N GLN A 540 11.59 -19.87 -14.42
CA GLN A 540 11.75 -21.33 -14.53
C GLN A 540 10.44 -22.13 -14.68
N GLU A 541 9.34 -21.49 -15.02
CA GLU A 541 8.04 -22.15 -15.16
C GLU A 541 7.24 -21.59 -16.33
N SER A 542 6.30 -22.42 -16.80
CA SER A 542 5.35 -22.08 -17.85
C SER A 542 3.95 -21.92 -17.27
N VAL A 543 3.29 -20.83 -17.60
CA VAL A 543 1.91 -20.56 -17.20
C VAL A 543 1.14 -20.01 -18.39
N VAL A 544 0.13 -20.74 -18.83
CA VAL A 544 -0.79 -20.32 -19.89
C VAL A 544 -2.19 -20.18 -19.28
N ILE A 545 -2.85 -19.07 -19.55
CA ILE A 545 -4.20 -18.79 -19.04
C ILE A 545 -5.14 -18.50 -20.20
N HIS A 546 -6.23 -19.24 -20.29
CA HIS A 546 -7.33 -18.94 -21.18
C HIS A 546 -8.43 -18.24 -20.39
N HIS A 547 -8.68 -16.98 -20.73
CA HIS A 547 -9.74 -16.16 -20.19
C HIS A 547 -10.92 -16.13 -21.16
N GLN A 548 -11.96 -16.88 -20.87
CA GLN A 548 -13.18 -16.96 -21.69
C GLN A 548 -14.39 -16.46 -20.90
N GLY A 549 -14.81 -15.26 -21.19
CA GLY A 549 -15.90 -14.62 -20.46
C GLY A 549 -15.61 -14.51 -18.95
N LEU A 550 -16.42 -15.19 -18.15
CA LEU A 550 -16.28 -15.22 -16.68
C LEU A 550 -15.52 -16.46 -16.18
N ALA A 551 -14.98 -17.27 -17.08
CA ALA A 551 -14.23 -18.46 -16.74
C ALA A 551 -12.72 -18.25 -17.07
N ILE A 552 -11.89 -18.64 -16.13
CA ILE A 552 -10.43 -18.67 -16.28
C ILE A 552 -9.99 -20.12 -16.20
N LYS A 553 -9.38 -20.62 -17.27
CA LYS A 553 -8.71 -21.92 -17.31
C LYS A 553 -7.21 -21.63 -17.30
N TYR A 554 -6.46 -22.33 -16.48
CA TYR A 554 -5.02 -22.19 -16.46
C TYR A 554 -4.34 -23.54 -16.64
N TYR A 555 -3.18 -23.48 -17.29
CA TYR A 555 -2.30 -24.59 -17.56
C TYR A 555 -0.95 -24.28 -16.91
N THR A 556 -0.50 -25.12 -16.00
CA THR A 556 0.78 -24.95 -15.30
C THR A 556 1.45 -26.27 -15.03
N SER A 557 2.78 -26.26 -14.94
CA SER A 557 3.56 -27.45 -14.57
C SER A 557 3.54 -27.67 -13.05
N HIS A 558 3.54 -26.60 -12.26
CA HIS A 558 3.64 -26.61 -10.80
C HIS A 558 2.71 -25.59 -10.16
N TRP A 559 1.62 -26.07 -9.58
CA TRP A 559 0.60 -25.20 -8.94
C TRP A 559 1.14 -24.39 -7.78
N GLU A 560 1.87 -25.04 -6.85
CA GLU A 560 2.28 -24.41 -5.60
C GLU A 560 3.11 -23.13 -5.81
N THR A 561 3.96 -23.13 -6.82
CA THR A 561 4.85 -22.01 -7.15
C THR A 561 4.19 -20.95 -8.02
N THR A 562 3.17 -21.32 -8.80
CA THR A 562 2.48 -20.42 -9.75
C THR A 562 1.21 -19.80 -9.19
N GLN A 563 0.67 -20.32 -8.10
CA GLN A 563 -0.61 -19.93 -7.49
C GLN A 563 -0.76 -18.41 -7.36
N LYS A 564 0.23 -17.72 -6.79
CA LYS A 564 0.18 -16.27 -6.59
C LYS A 564 0.04 -15.49 -7.89
N GLY A 565 0.75 -15.88 -8.95
CA GLY A 565 0.66 -15.20 -10.26
C GLY A 565 -0.72 -15.37 -10.90
N ILE A 566 -1.31 -16.56 -10.74
CA ILE A 566 -2.66 -16.87 -11.24
C ILE A 566 -3.71 -16.12 -10.42
N GLU A 567 -3.55 -16.04 -9.10
CA GLU A 567 -4.42 -15.24 -8.22
C GLU A 567 -4.34 -13.75 -8.55
N ASP A 568 -3.15 -13.18 -8.73
CA ASP A 568 -2.96 -11.78 -9.12
C ASP A 568 -3.65 -11.48 -10.47
N PHE A 569 -3.50 -12.39 -11.44
CA PHE A 569 -4.18 -12.29 -12.73
C PHE A 569 -5.69 -12.36 -12.59
N SER A 570 -6.22 -13.35 -11.87
CA SER A 570 -7.66 -13.55 -11.68
C SER A 570 -8.29 -12.41 -10.91
N ASN A 571 -7.64 -11.91 -9.84
CA ASN A 571 -8.11 -10.81 -9.01
C ASN A 571 -8.18 -9.48 -9.77
N SER A 572 -7.41 -9.32 -10.85
CA SER A 572 -7.47 -8.13 -11.72
C SER A 572 -8.66 -8.12 -12.70
N ARG A 573 -9.48 -9.17 -12.72
CA ARG A 573 -10.59 -9.38 -13.67
C ARG A 573 -11.84 -9.90 -12.98
N LEU A 574 -13.00 -9.60 -13.57
CA LEU A 574 -14.26 -10.19 -13.13
C LEU A 574 -14.33 -11.64 -13.59
N HIS A 575 -14.35 -12.58 -12.64
CA HIS A 575 -14.46 -14.01 -12.91
C HIS A 575 -15.40 -14.70 -11.92
N ARG A 576 -15.96 -15.86 -12.33
CA ARG A 576 -16.80 -16.71 -11.48
C ARG A 576 -16.16 -18.07 -11.20
N ARG A 577 -15.34 -18.55 -12.13
CA ARG A 577 -14.74 -19.89 -12.05
C ARG A 577 -13.29 -19.82 -12.50
N VAL A 578 -12.41 -20.40 -11.67
CA VAL A 578 -11.03 -20.64 -12.00
C VAL A 578 -10.83 -22.16 -11.97
N LYS A 579 -10.33 -22.75 -13.05
CA LYS A 579 -10.11 -24.19 -13.18
C LYS A 579 -8.72 -24.49 -13.67
N GLU A 580 -8.09 -25.44 -12.99
CA GLU A 580 -6.85 -26.03 -13.43
C GLU A 580 -7.07 -27.05 -14.57
N HIS A 581 -6.19 -27.01 -15.54
CA HIS A 581 -6.07 -28.02 -16.59
C HIS A 581 -4.61 -28.45 -16.69
N PRO A 582 -4.34 -29.76 -16.83
CA PRO A 582 -2.97 -30.23 -17.08
C PRO A 582 -2.49 -29.67 -18.41
N PHE A 583 -1.17 -29.44 -18.53
CA PHE A 583 -0.56 -29.14 -19.82
C PHE A 583 -0.78 -30.32 -20.77
N ASN A 584 -1.66 -30.14 -21.75
CA ASN A 584 -1.91 -31.12 -22.80
C ASN A 584 -1.63 -30.48 -24.16
N LYS A 585 -0.66 -31.08 -24.89
CA LYS A 585 -0.21 -30.57 -26.20
C LYS A 585 -1.36 -30.57 -27.21
N SER A 586 -2.20 -31.62 -27.22
CA SER A 586 -3.34 -31.73 -28.12
C SER A 586 -4.36 -30.63 -27.88
N ASP A 587 -4.71 -30.36 -26.63
CA ASP A 587 -5.72 -29.35 -26.28
C ASP A 587 -5.31 -27.93 -26.70
N LEU A 588 -4.03 -27.57 -26.50
CA LEU A 588 -3.49 -26.27 -26.91
C LEU A 588 -3.43 -26.11 -28.41
N MET A 589 -3.09 -27.19 -29.15
CA MET A 589 -3.03 -27.16 -30.60
C MET A 589 -4.43 -27.09 -31.22
N GLU A 590 -5.36 -27.91 -30.76
CA GLU A 590 -6.71 -27.99 -31.30
C GLU A 590 -7.52 -26.72 -30.98
N SER A 591 -7.43 -26.24 -29.73
CA SER A 591 -8.22 -25.10 -29.26
C SER A 591 -7.66 -23.75 -29.70
N TYR A 592 -6.30 -23.61 -29.81
CA TYR A 592 -5.67 -22.30 -29.98
C TYR A 592 -4.67 -22.23 -31.14
N LYS A 593 -4.51 -23.32 -31.92
CA LYS A 593 -3.47 -23.46 -32.94
C LYS A 593 -2.06 -23.13 -32.40
N MET A 594 -1.83 -23.50 -31.14
CA MET A 594 -0.57 -23.25 -30.44
C MET A 594 0.20 -24.58 -30.32
N LEU A 595 1.33 -24.66 -31.00
CA LEU A 595 2.26 -25.79 -30.89
C LEU A 595 3.16 -25.58 -29.67
N LEU A 596 3.15 -26.56 -28.77
CA LEU A 596 4.04 -26.60 -27.62
C LEU A 596 5.29 -27.42 -27.97
N VAL A 597 6.47 -26.82 -27.79
CA VAL A 597 7.77 -27.47 -28.06
C VAL A 597 8.59 -27.57 -26.78
N GLU A 598 8.90 -28.81 -26.37
CA GLU A 598 9.64 -29.16 -25.16
C GLU A 598 10.93 -29.93 -25.49
N GLN A 599 11.76 -30.20 -24.46
CA GLN A 599 13.09 -30.84 -24.63
C GLN A 599 13.10 -32.15 -25.39
N GLU A 600 12.04 -32.97 -25.32
CA GLU A 600 11.98 -34.32 -25.85
C GLU A 600 11.18 -34.46 -27.16
N ASP A 601 10.75 -33.37 -27.80
CA ASP A 601 9.95 -33.45 -29.01
C ASP A 601 10.76 -33.82 -30.25
N SER A 602 10.87 -35.12 -30.49
CA SER A 602 11.54 -35.68 -31.66
C SER A 602 10.62 -35.79 -32.90
N LEU A 603 9.32 -35.63 -32.75
CA LEU A 603 8.34 -35.87 -33.82
C LEU A 603 7.60 -34.58 -34.18
N LEU A 604 8.12 -33.87 -35.18
CA LEU A 604 7.44 -32.80 -35.85
C LEU A 604 6.47 -33.42 -36.88
N ASN A 605 5.16 -33.22 -36.66
CA ASN A 605 4.15 -33.73 -37.58
C ASN A 605 3.90 -32.67 -38.68
N GLU A 606 4.26 -32.98 -39.92
CA GLU A 606 4.22 -32.06 -41.08
C GLU A 606 2.80 -31.58 -41.44
N HIS A 607 1.77 -32.21 -40.91
CA HIS A 607 0.36 -31.82 -41.15
C HIS A 607 -0.18 -30.76 -40.20
N LEU A 608 0.60 -30.30 -39.18
CA LEU A 608 0.18 -29.27 -38.27
C LEU A 608 0.45 -27.88 -38.89
N ASN A 609 -0.50 -26.97 -38.73
CA ASN A 609 -0.37 -25.55 -39.15
C ASN A 609 -0.60 -24.61 -37.97
N PRO A 610 0.38 -24.47 -37.05
CA PRO A 610 0.22 -23.63 -35.88
C PRO A 610 0.40 -22.17 -36.23
N ASP A 611 -0.50 -21.34 -35.68
CA ASP A 611 -0.34 -19.88 -35.72
C ASP A 611 0.70 -19.39 -34.70
N TYR A 612 0.82 -20.13 -33.58
CA TYR A 612 1.71 -19.80 -32.46
C TYR A 612 2.58 -21.01 -32.09
N ILE A 613 3.84 -20.76 -31.78
CA ILE A 613 4.74 -21.77 -31.23
C ILE A 613 5.25 -21.28 -29.87
N LEU A 614 5.02 -22.06 -28.81
CA LEU A 614 5.53 -21.81 -27.47
C LEU A 614 6.70 -22.76 -27.19
N LEU A 615 7.88 -22.16 -27.03
CA LEU A 615 9.09 -22.87 -26.60
C LEU A 615 9.16 -22.85 -25.07
N ARG A 616 9.36 -24.03 -24.46
CA ARG A 616 9.48 -24.17 -23.01
C ARG A 616 10.54 -25.20 -22.62
N GLU A 617 11.12 -25.03 -21.42
CA GLU A 617 12.09 -25.96 -20.81
C GLU A 617 13.36 -26.16 -21.65
N ASP A 618 13.84 -25.09 -22.29
CA ASP A 618 15.08 -25.08 -23.10
C ASP A 618 15.16 -26.17 -24.17
N PRO A 619 14.21 -26.22 -25.14
CA PRO A 619 14.17 -27.25 -26.13
C PRO A 619 15.43 -27.24 -27.03
N LYS A 620 16.05 -28.41 -27.20
CA LYS A 620 17.20 -28.61 -28.06
C LYS A 620 16.76 -28.86 -29.51
N ILE A 621 16.33 -27.79 -30.18
CA ILE A 621 15.77 -27.86 -31.54
C ILE A 621 16.61 -27.11 -32.55
N ASN A 622 16.53 -27.52 -33.80
CA ASN A 622 16.97 -26.69 -34.92
C ASN A 622 15.84 -25.71 -35.28
N LEU A 623 15.95 -24.49 -34.76
CA LEU A 623 14.92 -23.48 -34.94
C LEU A 623 14.73 -23.12 -36.43
N ASP A 624 15.79 -23.07 -37.25
CA ASP A 624 15.69 -22.81 -38.67
C ASP A 624 14.79 -23.82 -39.39
N ARG A 625 14.94 -25.11 -39.08
CA ARG A 625 14.10 -26.19 -39.63
C ARG A 625 12.65 -26.05 -39.16
N LEU A 626 12.44 -25.79 -37.85
CA LEU A 626 11.12 -25.62 -37.27
C LEU A 626 10.35 -24.47 -37.94
N LEU A 627 10.99 -23.31 -38.09
CA LEU A 627 10.37 -22.13 -38.69
C LEU A 627 10.14 -22.27 -40.21
N ASN A 628 10.94 -23.05 -40.90
CA ASN A 628 10.72 -23.37 -42.32
C ASN A 628 9.51 -24.29 -42.49
N LEU A 629 9.30 -25.23 -41.56
CA LEU A 629 8.22 -26.20 -41.63
C LEU A 629 6.86 -25.52 -41.32
N TYR A 630 6.77 -24.72 -40.24
CA TYR A 630 5.47 -24.26 -39.73
C TYR A 630 5.13 -22.82 -40.03
N LYS A 631 6.12 -21.95 -40.28
CA LYS A 631 5.94 -20.50 -40.53
C LYS A 631 4.92 -19.83 -39.57
N PRO A 632 5.11 -19.90 -38.26
CA PRO A 632 4.16 -19.35 -37.30
C PRO A 632 4.09 -17.83 -37.40
N LYS A 633 2.97 -17.25 -36.96
CA LYS A 633 2.82 -15.78 -36.83
C LYS A 633 3.72 -15.24 -35.72
N ILE A 634 3.78 -15.95 -34.59
CA ILE A 634 4.57 -15.53 -33.43
C ILE A 634 5.26 -16.78 -32.84
N LEU A 635 6.57 -16.65 -32.60
CA LEU A 635 7.33 -17.57 -31.77
C LEU A 635 7.44 -16.99 -30.37
N ILE A 636 7.09 -17.76 -29.35
CA ILE A 636 7.00 -17.32 -27.96
C ILE A 636 8.03 -18.09 -27.12
N SER A 637 8.82 -17.34 -26.34
CA SER A 637 9.67 -17.89 -25.29
C SER A 637 9.13 -17.46 -23.93
N ASP A 638 8.84 -18.43 -23.08
CA ASP A 638 8.35 -18.14 -21.74
C ASP A 638 9.47 -18.14 -20.67
N GLY A 639 9.11 -17.96 -19.42
CA GLY A 639 10.05 -17.85 -18.30
C GLY A 639 10.75 -19.15 -17.92
N SER A 640 10.36 -20.31 -18.49
CA SER A 640 11.03 -21.60 -18.27
C SER A 640 12.35 -21.70 -19.00
N ASN A 641 12.55 -20.87 -20.05
CA ASN A 641 13.75 -20.90 -20.87
C ASN A 641 14.88 -20.06 -20.30
N ALA A 642 16.11 -20.47 -20.57
CA ALA A 642 17.31 -19.74 -20.21
C ALA A 642 17.47 -18.44 -21.06
N PRO A 643 17.99 -17.33 -20.49
CA PRO A 643 18.11 -16.05 -21.21
C PRO A 643 18.89 -16.11 -22.50
N TRP A 644 19.99 -16.86 -22.49
CA TRP A 644 20.87 -17.00 -23.67
C TRP A 644 20.21 -17.74 -24.84
N ASN A 645 19.31 -18.70 -24.59
CA ASN A 645 18.54 -19.37 -25.63
C ASN A 645 17.53 -18.40 -26.26
N ALA A 646 16.84 -17.59 -25.46
CA ALA A 646 15.90 -16.59 -25.97
C ALA A 646 16.59 -15.57 -26.88
N GLU A 647 17.80 -15.14 -26.54
CA GLU A 647 18.58 -14.21 -27.36
C GLU A 647 19.03 -14.84 -28.69
N PHE A 648 19.47 -16.10 -28.66
CA PHE A 648 19.79 -16.85 -29.86
C PHE A 648 18.56 -17.03 -30.77
N TRP A 649 17.42 -17.37 -30.23
CA TRP A 649 16.18 -17.54 -30.99
C TRP A 649 15.69 -16.21 -31.57
N LEU A 650 15.84 -15.10 -30.88
CA LEU A 650 15.53 -13.76 -31.38
C LEU A 650 16.31 -13.48 -32.67
N GLN A 651 17.64 -13.76 -32.70
CA GLN A 651 18.48 -13.53 -33.88
C GLN A 651 18.02 -14.35 -35.09
N THR A 652 17.59 -15.59 -34.85
CA THR A 652 17.07 -16.46 -35.89
C THR A 652 15.73 -15.98 -36.43
N CYS A 653 14.83 -15.54 -35.57
CA CYS A 653 13.52 -14.98 -35.95
C CYS A 653 13.65 -13.70 -36.75
N LEU A 654 14.57 -12.80 -36.35
CA LEU A 654 14.85 -11.56 -37.10
C LEU A 654 15.31 -11.86 -38.54
N LYS A 655 16.17 -12.85 -38.76
CA LYS A 655 16.61 -13.26 -40.09
C LYS A 655 15.47 -13.77 -40.98
N LYS A 656 14.43 -14.38 -40.37
CA LYS A 656 13.28 -14.96 -41.08
C LYS A 656 12.06 -14.08 -41.15
N GLY A 657 12.10 -12.90 -40.52
CA GLY A 657 10.95 -11.97 -40.47
C GLY A 657 9.77 -12.50 -39.64
N ILE A 658 10.01 -13.38 -38.66
CA ILE A 658 8.99 -13.92 -37.75
C ILE A 658 9.00 -13.11 -36.46
N ILE A 659 7.82 -12.78 -35.92
CA ILE A 659 7.68 -12.07 -34.67
C ILE A 659 8.12 -12.98 -33.52
N PHE A 660 9.10 -12.51 -32.73
CA PHE A 660 9.54 -13.20 -31.53
C PHE A 660 9.07 -12.46 -30.28
N HIS A 661 8.44 -13.16 -29.35
CA HIS A 661 8.01 -12.61 -28.06
C HIS A 661 8.69 -13.37 -26.92
N ASP A 662 9.53 -12.67 -26.14
CA ASP A 662 10.11 -13.19 -24.92
C ASP A 662 9.42 -12.57 -23.70
N THR A 663 8.74 -13.40 -22.91
CA THR A 663 7.98 -12.92 -21.74
C THR A 663 8.86 -12.30 -20.65
N ARG A 664 10.17 -12.58 -20.64
CA ARG A 664 11.12 -11.99 -19.68
C ARG A 664 11.41 -10.52 -19.98
N SER A 665 11.54 -10.18 -21.24
CA SER A 665 11.90 -8.83 -21.69
C SER A 665 10.67 -7.97 -21.99
N GLN A 666 9.61 -8.59 -22.52
CA GLN A 666 8.42 -7.90 -23.02
C GLN A 666 7.19 -8.08 -22.10
N GLY A 667 7.29 -8.96 -21.08
CA GLY A 667 6.17 -9.28 -20.19
C GLY A 667 5.21 -10.31 -20.79
N ALA A 668 4.07 -10.51 -20.12
CA ALA A 668 3.05 -11.45 -20.55
C ALA A 668 2.50 -11.13 -21.94
N LEU A 669 2.27 -12.16 -22.77
CA LEU A 669 1.66 -12.02 -24.08
C LEU A 669 0.15 -12.25 -24.00
N GLU A 670 -0.63 -11.33 -24.57
CA GLU A 670 -2.07 -11.50 -24.80
C GLU A 670 -2.32 -11.86 -26.27
N ILE A 671 -3.08 -12.91 -26.51
CA ILE A 671 -3.55 -13.33 -27.81
C ILE A 671 -5.08 -13.30 -27.78
N ASN A 672 -5.70 -12.43 -28.57
CA ASN A 672 -7.14 -12.39 -28.73
C ASN A 672 -7.58 -13.53 -29.66
N LEU A 673 -8.60 -14.31 -29.21
CA LEU A 673 -9.09 -15.51 -29.89
C LEU A 673 -10.42 -15.24 -30.62
#